data_6bd6d00630240c1332a991f5f6751a8f
#
_entry.id   6bd6d00630240c1332a991f5f6751a8f
#
_cell.length_a   1.000
_cell.length_b   1.000
_cell.length_c   1.000
_cell.angle_alpha   90.00
_cell.angle_beta   90.00
_cell.angle_gamma   90.00
#
_symmetry.space_group_name_H-M   'P 1'
#
loop_
_entity.id
_entity.type
_entity.pdbx_description
1 polymer ?
#
loop_
_entity_poly.entity_id
_entity_poly.type
_entity_poly.pdbx_seq_one_letter_code
_entity_poly.pdbx_strand_id
1 'polypeptide(L)'
;MNISRLFILRPVATTLSMLAIILAGVIAYRLLPVSALPQVDYPTIRVMTLYPGASPDVMTSAVTAPLERQFGQMPGLTQMASTSSGGASVLTLRFSLDINMDVAEQQVQAAINAATNLLPKDLPAPPVYNKVNPADTPVLTLAITSKTMLLPKLNDLVDTRMAQKIAQISGVGMVSIAGGQRQAVRIKVNPEALAANGLNLSDVRTLIGASNVNQPKGNFDGPTRVSMLDANDQLTSPKDYANLILAYSNGAPLRLKDVAEIVDGAENERLAAWANENQAVLLNIQRQPGANVIEVVDRIKALLPSITDNLPAGLEVTVLTDRTQTIRASVTDVQHELLIAIALVVMVTFLFLRRASATIIPSVAVPLSLIGTFGVMYLAGFSVNNLTLMALTIATGFVVDDAIVMLENISRFIEEGDSPLQAALKGAKQIGFTLISLTLSLIAVLIPLLFMADVVGRLFREFAITLAVAILISLVVSLTLTPMMCARLLKREPKEAEQGRFYRSSGAAIDWMIAAYGRKLKWVLKHQPLTLMVAIGTLALTVFLYMVVPKGFFPVQDTGVIQGISEAPQSISFAAMSERQQELAKVILADPAVESLSSYIGVDGDNSTLNSGRLLINLKSHSHRDLSATEVIARLQPELDKLIGIRLFMQPVQDLTIEDRVSRTQYQFSMSSPDSELLSLWSGRLVEALTQRPELTDVASDLQDKGLQVYLVIDRDAASRVGVSVSNITDALYDAFGQRQISTIYTQASQYRVVLQSQSGEKIGPDALNQIHVKTTDGGQVRLSSLAHVEERQAQLAITHIGQFPAVMMSFNLAPGVALGHAVEIIDQVQKDIGMPIGVQTQFQGAAEAFQASLSSTLLLILAAVVTMYIVLGVLYESYIHPITILSTLPSAAVGALLALLLSGNDLGMIAIIGIILLIGIVKKNAIMMIDFALEAERNQGMDPETAIYQAALLRFRPILMTTLAALFGAVPLMLATGSGAELRQPLGLVMVGGLLVSQVLTLFTTPV
;
A
#
# COMPACT_ATOMS: atom_id res chain seq x y z
N MET A 1 19.11 45.60 -6.68
CA MET A 1 18.39 45.60 -7.98
C MET A 1 16.87 45.55 -7.70
N ASN A 2 16.09 46.42 -8.26
CA ASN A 2 14.64 46.39 -8.05
C ASN A 2 13.99 45.54 -9.16
N ILE A 3 13.87 44.26 -8.90
CA ILE A 3 13.29 43.27 -9.83
C ILE A 3 11.83 43.66 -10.18
N SER A 4 11.09 44.14 -9.20
CA SER A 4 9.67 44.46 -9.32
C SER A 4 9.39 45.64 -10.21
N ARG A 5 10.36 46.54 -10.42
CA ARG A 5 10.17 47.80 -11.18
C ARG A 5 9.65 47.58 -12.60
N LEU A 6 10.20 46.58 -13.30
CA LEU A 6 9.81 46.26 -14.66
C LEU A 6 8.31 45.87 -14.73
N PHE A 7 7.86 45.07 -13.77
CA PHE A 7 6.49 44.53 -13.74
C PHE A 7 5.47 45.56 -13.23
N ILE A 8 5.89 46.44 -12.32
CA ILE A 8 5.04 47.55 -11.84
C ILE A 8 4.75 48.55 -12.99
N LEU A 9 5.77 48.85 -13.80
CA LEU A 9 5.66 49.79 -14.90
C LEU A 9 4.96 49.23 -16.14
N ARG A 10 4.79 47.91 -16.22
CA ARG A 10 4.15 47.22 -17.36
C ARG A 10 2.97 46.37 -16.91
N PRO A 11 1.84 46.98 -16.51
CA PRO A 11 0.73 46.22 -15.90
C PRO A 11 0.06 45.22 -16.86
N VAL A 12 -0.02 45.52 -18.14
CA VAL A 12 -0.62 44.62 -19.13
C VAL A 12 0.23 43.36 -19.33
N ALA A 13 1.55 43.53 -19.49
CA ALA A 13 2.46 42.40 -19.64
C ALA A 13 2.46 41.48 -18.40
N THR A 14 2.41 42.09 -17.22
CA THR A 14 2.34 41.34 -15.94
C THR A 14 1.03 40.56 -15.84
N THR A 15 -0.11 41.17 -16.11
CA THR A 15 -1.42 40.52 -16.05
C THR A 15 -1.54 39.39 -17.06
N LEU A 16 -1.07 39.55 -18.28
CA LEU A 16 -1.11 38.51 -19.32
C LEU A 16 -0.17 37.35 -19.01
N SER A 17 1.01 37.62 -18.43
CA SER A 17 1.92 36.58 -17.96
C SER A 17 1.30 35.73 -16.87
N MET A 18 0.58 36.37 -15.93
CA MET A 18 -0.14 35.65 -14.87
C MET A 18 -1.30 34.84 -15.42
N LEU A 19 -2.02 35.37 -16.40
CA LEU A 19 -3.08 34.62 -17.08
C LEU A 19 -2.53 33.40 -17.82
N ALA A 20 -1.35 33.52 -18.43
CA ALA A 20 -0.67 32.38 -19.07
C ALA A 20 -0.32 31.27 -18.06
N ILE A 21 0.14 31.62 -16.87
CA ILE A 21 0.41 30.67 -15.78
C ILE A 21 -0.89 29.95 -15.36
N ILE A 22 -1.98 30.67 -15.18
CA ILE A 22 -3.29 30.10 -14.85
C ILE A 22 -3.74 29.12 -15.93
N LEU A 23 -3.64 29.52 -17.19
CA LEU A 23 -4.07 28.70 -18.33
C LEU A 23 -3.26 27.40 -18.42
N ALA A 24 -1.94 27.50 -18.29
CA ALA A 24 -1.05 26.33 -18.25
C ALA A 24 -1.39 25.40 -17.08
N GLY A 25 -1.65 25.96 -15.91
CA GLY A 25 -2.03 25.18 -14.72
C GLY A 25 -3.37 24.48 -14.86
N VAL A 26 -4.38 25.12 -15.43
CA VAL A 26 -5.71 24.54 -15.66
C VAL A 26 -5.64 23.40 -16.68
N ILE A 27 -4.89 23.57 -17.75
CA ILE A 27 -4.68 22.51 -18.75
C ILE A 27 -3.95 21.32 -18.10
N ALA A 28 -2.89 21.59 -17.37
CA ALA A 28 -2.12 20.57 -16.67
C ALA A 28 -2.97 19.80 -15.66
N TYR A 29 -3.82 20.48 -14.89
CA TYR A 29 -4.70 19.84 -13.93
C TYR A 29 -5.62 18.78 -14.56
N ARG A 30 -6.15 19.07 -15.75
CA ARG A 30 -7.00 18.12 -16.49
C ARG A 30 -6.23 16.91 -17.01
N LEU A 31 -4.93 17.04 -17.22
CA LEU A 31 -4.06 15.98 -17.72
C LEU A 31 -3.37 15.19 -16.61
N LEU A 32 -3.39 15.71 -15.38
CA LEU A 32 -2.78 15.03 -14.23
C LEU A 32 -3.55 13.76 -13.87
N PRO A 33 -2.84 12.63 -13.68
CA PRO A 33 -3.48 11.42 -13.15
C PRO A 33 -3.91 11.62 -11.69
N VAL A 34 -4.94 10.90 -11.29
CA VAL A 34 -5.45 10.89 -9.92
C VAL A 34 -5.10 9.56 -9.27
N SER A 35 -4.53 9.59 -8.07
CA SER A 35 -4.19 8.39 -7.29
C SER A 35 -4.42 8.64 -5.79
N ALA A 36 -4.36 7.57 -4.99
CA ALA A 36 -4.46 7.70 -3.53
C ALA A 36 -3.21 8.34 -2.93
N LEU A 37 -2.05 7.81 -3.34
CA LEU A 37 -0.72 8.19 -2.88
C LEU A 37 0.24 8.26 -4.08
N PRO A 38 1.42 8.88 -3.93
CA PRO A 38 2.48 8.80 -4.93
C PRO A 38 2.87 7.36 -5.26
N GLN A 39 3.37 7.13 -6.47
CA GLN A 39 3.86 5.83 -6.90
C GLN A 39 5.20 5.51 -6.26
N VAL A 40 5.20 4.54 -5.34
CA VAL A 40 6.37 4.19 -4.52
C VAL A 40 6.59 2.68 -4.39
N ASP A 41 5.89 1.90 -5.20
CA ASP A 41 5.92 0.45 -5.11
C ASP A 41 7.29 -0.12 -5.50
N TYR A 42 7.76 -1.11 -4.74
CA TYR A 42 8.93 -1.90 -5.12
C TYR A 42 8.59 -2.74 -6.36
N PRO A 43 9.50 -2.81 -7.36
CA PRO A 43 9.36 -3.78 -8.42
C PRO A 43 9.30 -5.19 -7.83
N THR A 44 8.17 -5.84 -7.96
CA THR A 44 7.90 -7.16 -7.36
C THR A 44 7.34 -8.10 -8.41
N ILE A 45 7.89 -9.30 -8.46
CA ILE A 45 7.47 -10.36 -9.40
C ILE A 45 7.12 -11.60 -8.59
N ARG A 46 5.97 -12.18 -8.87
CA ARG A 46 5.52 -13.44 -8.33
C ARG A 46 5.81 -14.55 -9.34
N VAL A 47 6.40 -15.63 -8.88
CA VAL A 47 6.62 -16.84 -9.69
C VAL A 47 5.85 -17.99 -9.07
N MET A 48 4.98 -18.63 -9.84
CA MET A 48 4.15 -19.72 -9.38
C MET A 48 4.41 -20.97 -10.21
N THR A 49 4.51 -22.12 -9.53
CA THR A 49 4.62 -23.44 -10.16
C THR A 49 3.61 -24.37 -9.49
N LEU A 50 2.83 -25.06 -10.29
CA LEU A 50 1.89 -26.09 -9.83
C LEU A 50 2.43 -27.48 -10.14
N TYR A 51 2.39 -28.36 -9.14
CA TYR A 51 2.75 -29.78 -9.26
C TYR A 51 1.73 -30.61 -8.46
N PRO A 52 0.56 -30.89 -9.06
CA PRO A 52 -0.53 -31.57 -8.35
C PRO A 52 -0.08 -32.89 -7.70
N GLY A 53 -0.51 -33.09 -6.46
CA GLY A 53 -0.17 -34.29 -5.69
C GLY A 53 1.16 -34.25 -4.94
N ALA A 54 2.01 -33.25 -5.19
CA ALA A 54 3.27 -33.10 -4.49
C ALA A 54 3.04 -32.62 -3.05
N SER A 55 3.75 -33.21 -2.08
CA SER A 55 3.78 -32.72 -0.71
C SER A 55 4.57 -31.43 -0.59
N PRO A 56 4.40 -30.65 0.50
CA PRO A 56 5.22 -29.45 0.73
C PRO A 56 6.73 -29.71 0.69
N ASP A 57 7.19 -30.86 1.22
CA ASP A 57 8.60 -31.26 1.19
C ASP A 57 9.10 -31.52 -0.24
N VAL A 58 8.29 -32.18 -1.07
CA VAL A 58 8.61 -32.41 -2.49
C VAL A 58 8.62 -31.10 -3.24
N MET A 59 7.64 -30.22 -3.03
CA MET A 59 7.61 -28.90 -3.64
C MET A 59 8.84 -28.07 -3.28
N THR A 60 9.24 -28.08 -2.01
CA THR A 60 10.41 -27.34 -1.53
C THR A 60 11.69 -27.83 -2.17
N SER A 61 11.93 -29.14 -2.17
CA SER A 61 13.19 -29.73 -2.64
C SER A 61 13.30 -29.82 -4.16
N ALA A 62 12.20 -30.17 -4.83
CA ALA A 62 12.22 -30.42 -6.27
C ALA A 62 11.91 -29.20 -7.15
N VAL A 63 11.17 -28.24 -6.65
CA VAL A 63 10.71 -27.05 -7.41
C VAL A 63 11.25 -25.76 -6.82
N THR A 64 10.98 -25.49 -5.55
CA THR A 64 11.29 -24.20 -4.93
C THR A 64 12.78 -23.98 -4.79
N ALA A 65 13.52 -24.93 -4.24
CA ALA A 65 14.97 -24.79 -4.00
C ALA A 65 15.78 -24.58 -5.30
N PRO A 66 15.55 -25.31 -6.39
CA PRO A 66 16.22 -25.04 -7.66
C PRO A 66 15.94 -23.64 -8.20
N LEU A 67 14.70 -23.15 -8.08
CA LEU A 67 14.32 -21.80 -8.49
C LEU A 67 14.98 -20.74 -7.61
N GLU A 68 14.95 -20.92 -6.29
CA GLU A 68 15.58 -19.99 -5.34
C GLU A 68 17.08 -19.83 -5.62
N ARG A 69 17.75 -20.92 -5.96
CA ARG A 69 19.20 -20.89 -6.26
C ARG A 69 19.50 -20.05 -7.50
N GLN A 70 18.65 -20.11 -8.53
CA GLN A 70 18.81 -19.30 -9.73
C GLN A 70 18.42 -17.84 -9.48
N PHE A 71 17.32 -17.60 -8.80
CA PHE A 71 16.87 -16.23 -8.49
C PHE A 71 17.81 -15.51 -7.54
N GLY A 72 18.44 -16.21 -6.60
CA GLY A 72 19.40 -15.63 -5.66
C GLY A 72 20.64 -15.01 -6.30
N GLN A 73 20.89 -15.29 -7.57
CA GLN A 73 22.02 -14.73 -8.35
C GLN A 73 21.67 -13.46 -9.12
N MET A 74 20.38 -13.07 -9.14
CA MET A 74 19.94 -11.89 -9.89
C MET A 74 20.45 -10.58 -9.24
N PRO A 75 21.08 -9.69 -10.02
CA PRO A 75 21.49 -8.38 -9.50
C PRO A 75 20.27 -7.52 -9.18
N GLY A 76 20.35 -6.77 -8.09
CA GLY A 76 19.27 -5.87 -7.65
C GLY A 76 18.12 -6.52 -6.89
N LEU A 77 18.16 -7.83 -6.68
CA LEU A 77 17.22 -8.52 -5.82
C LEU A 77 17.49 -8.14 -4.36
N THR A 78 16.49 -7.56 -3.70
CA THR A 78 16.61 -7.13 -2.30
C THR A 78 16.01 -8.16 -1.33
N GLN A 79 14.96 -8.85 -1.75
CA GLN A 79 14.31 -9.86 -0.93
C GLN A 79 13.72 -10.97 -1.79
N MET A 80 13.89 -12.19 -1.35
CA MET A 80 13.27 -13.37 -1.93
C MET A 80 12.58 -14.15 -0.83
N ALA A 81 11.30 -14.42 -1.03
CA ALA A 81 10.50 -15.20 -0.11
C ALA A 81 9.75 -16.29 -0.88
N SER A 82 9.56 -17.43 -0.27
CA SER A 82 8.83 -18.52 -0.90
C SER A 82 7.88 -19.22 0.07
N THR A 83 6.82 -19.78 -0.49
CA THR A 83 5.91 -20.67 0.22
C THR A 83 5.69 -21.90 -0.64
N SER A 84 6.04 -23.06 -0.09
CA SER A 84 5.81 -24.36 -0.71
C SER A 84 4.69 -25.06 0.05
N SER A 85 3.61 -25.37 -0.63
CA SER A 85 2.43 -26.03 -0.07
C SER A 85 2.09 -27.29 -0.83
N GLY A 86 1.00 -27.95 -0.51
CA GLY A 86 0.57 -29.15 -1.23
C GLY A 86 0.23 -28.85 -2.69
N GLY A 87 1.14 -29.17 -3.60
CA GLY A 87 0.98 -28.99 -5.05
C GLY A 87 1.26 -27.61 -5.60
N ALA A 88 1.68 -26.65 -4.81
CA ALA A 88 1.98 -25.29 -5.26
C ALA A 88 3.28 -24.74 -4.68
N SER A 89 4.06 -24.04 -5.49
CA SER A 89 5.22 -23.23 -5.09
C SER A 89 5.01 -21.82 -5.54
N VAL A 90 5.10 -20.87 -4.62
CA VAL A 90 4.99 -19.44 -4.88
C VAL A 90 6.23 -18.73 -4.36
N LEU A 91 6.96 -18.05 -5.25
CA LEU A 91 8.10 -17.21 -4.90
C LEU A 91 7.74 -15.77 -5.15
N THR A 92 8.12 -14.91 -4.22
CA THR A 92 8.00 -13.46 -4.36
C THR A 92 9.39 -12.86 -4.43
N LEU A 93 9.67 -12.14 -5.50
CA LEU A 93 10.95 -11.52 -5.79
C LEU A 93 10.79 -10.00 -5.74
N ARG A 94 11.39 -9.36 -4.75
CA ARG A 94 11.37 -7.92 -4.58
C ARG A 94 12.72 -7.34 -4.99
N PHE A 95 12.67 -6.41 -5.92
CA PHE A 95 13.85 -5.71 -6.42
C PHE A 95 14.01 -4.33 -5.77
N SER A 96 15.19 -3.75 -5.88
CA SER A 96 15.47 -2.39 -5.47
C SER A 96 14.59 -1.39 -6.23
N LEU A 97 14.24 -0.27 -5.59
CA LEU A 97 13.45 0.81 -6.19
C LEU A 97 14.07 1.41 -7.45
N ASP A 98 15.40 1.28 -7.62
CA ASP A 98 16.14 1.82 -8.77
C ASP A 98 16.06 0.94 -10.02
N ILE A 99 15.56 -0.29 -9.88
CA ILE A 99 15.45 -1.24 -10.99
C ILE A 99 14.14 -1.05 -11.73
N ASN A 100 14.23 -0.98 -13.06
CA ASN A 100 13.06 -0.96 -13.92
C ASN A 100 12.38 -2.33 -13.91
N MET A 101 11.05 -2.33 -13.87
CA MET A 101 10.23 -3.56 -13.88
C MET A 101 10.51 -4.45 -15.08
N ASP A 102 10.72 -3.87 -16.27
CA ASP A 102 10.98 -4.65 -17.49
C ASP A 102 12.34 -5.35 -17.45
N VAL A 103 13.35 -4.71 -16.84
CA VAL A 103 14.67 -5.32 -16.60
C VAL A 103 14.55 -6.47 -15.59
N ALA A 104 13.79 -6.28 -14.51
CA ALA A 104 13.51 -7.32 -13.54
C ALA A 104 12.81 -8.52 -14.17
N GLU A 105 11.82 -8.27 -15.03
CA GLU A 105 11.10 -9.30 -15.79
C GLU A 105 12.04 -10.14 -16.65
N GLN A 106 12.94 -9.48 -17.40
CA GLN A 106 13.92 -10.18 -18.23
C GLN A 106 14.87 -11.06 -17.40
N GLN A 107 15.33 -10.56 -16.26
CA GLN A 107 16.19 -11.32 -15.36
C GLN A 107 15.46 -12.55 -14.78
N VAL A 108 14.21 -12.39 -14.37
CA VAL A 108 13.39 -13.49 -13.87
C VAL A 108 13.17 -14.55 -14.94
N GLN A 109 12.84 -14.15 -16.16
CA GLN A 109 12.66 -15.08 -17.27
C GLN A 109 13.95 -15.85 -17.60
N ALA A 110 15.10 -15.17 -17.59
CA ALA A 110 16.39 -15.80 -17.80
C ALA A 110 16.72 -16.82 -16.70
N ALA A 111 16.42 -16.49 -15.45
CA ALA A 111 16.62 -17.38 -14.32
C ALA A 111 15.70 -18.61 -14.37
N ILE A 112 14.45 -18.46 -14.76
CA ILE A 112 13.52 -19.58 -14.97
C ILE A 112 14.05 -20.51 -16.08
N ASN A 113 14.52 -19.96 -17.20
CA ASN A 113 15.09 -20.75 -18.28
C ASN A 113 16.32 -21.53 -17.84
N ALA A 114 17.19 -20.91 -17.02
CA ALA A 114 18.36 -21.58 -16.46
C ALA A 114 17.97 -22.72 -15.49
N ALA A 115 16.87 -22.58 -14.78
CA ALA A 115 16.38 -23.59 -13.83
C ALA A 115 15.64 -24.77 -14.52
N THR A 116 15.21 -24.64 -15.76
CA THR A 116 14.31 -25.59 -16.44
C THR A 116 14.83 -27.03 -16.41
N ASN A 117 16.13 -27.24 -16.59
CA ASN A 117 16.73 -28.58 -16.57
C ASN A 117 16.86 -29.18 -15.17
N LEU A 118 16.69 -28.37 -14.14
CA LEU A 118 16.77 -28.79 -12.73
C LEU A 118 15.40 -29.16 -12.15
N LEU A 119 14.33 -28.78 -12.85
CA LEU A 119 12.96 -29.03 -12.43
C LEU A 119 12.47 -30.42 -12.85
N PRO A 120 11.43 -30.97 -12.17
CA PRO A 120 10.81 -32.22 -12.60
C PRO A 120 10.32 -32.16 -14.06
N LYS A 121 10.56 -33.24 -14.80
CA LYS A 121 10.19 -33.30 -16.24
C LYS A 121 8.70 -33.49 -16.48
N ASP A 122 7.98 -33.95 -15.47
CA ASP A 122 6.55 -34.23 -15.52
C ASP A 122 5.68 -33.09 -14.94
N LEU A 123 6.25 -31.88 -14.79
CA LEU A 123 5.46 -30.70 -14.45
C LEU A 123 4.39 -30.45 -15.51
N PRO A 124 3.12 -30.21 -15.10
CA PRO A 124 2.03 -29.92 -16.05
C PRO A 124 2.26 -28.66 -16.89
N ALA A 125 2.96 -27.68 -16.33
CA ALA A 125 3.36 -26.44 -16.98
C ALA A 125 4.66 -25.93 -16.36
N PRO A 126 5.48 -25.19 -17.12
CA PRO A 126 6.66 -24.52 -16.57
C PRO A 126 6.27 -23.45 -15.56
N PRO A 127 7.21 -22.97 -14.71
CA PRO A 127 6.95 -21.86 -13.81
C PRO A 127 6.43 -20.64 -14.58
N VAL A 128 5.41 -20.01 -14.03
CA VAL A 128 4.77 -18.80 -14.59
C VAL A 128 5.05 -17.63 -13.67
N TYR A 129 5.43 -16.50 -14.24
CA TYR A 129 5.65 -15.28 -13.49
C TYR A 129 4.60 -14.21 -13.83
N ASN A 130 4.31 -13.36 -12.84
CA ASN A 130 3.45 -12.21 -12.99
C ASN A 130 4.11 -10.98 -12.33
N LYS A 131 3.99 -9.83 -12.97
CA LYS A 131 4.41 -8.55 -12.41
C LYS A 131 3.34 -8.05 -11.44
N VAL A 132 3.40 -8.56 -10.21
CA VAL A 132 2.42 -8.28 -9.16
C VAL A 132 3.06 -8.43 -7.79
N ASN A 133 2.62 -7.59 -6.84
CA ASN A 133 2.90 -7.81 -5.43
C ASN A 133 1.76 -8.64 -4.83
N PRO A 134 2.03 -9.86 -4.35
CA PRO A 134 0.99 -10.72 -3.77
C PRO A 134 0.28 -10.12 -2.54
N ALA A 135 0.94 -9.21 -1.83
CA ALA A 135 0.36 -8.53 -0.68
C ALA A 135 -0.67 -7.45 -1.06
N ASP A 136 -0.61 -6.94 -2.29
CA ASP A 136 -1.61 -6.01 -2.80
C ASP A 136 -2.98 -6.68 -2.90
N THR A 137 -4.00 -6.01 -2.39
CA THR A 137 -5.37 -6.47 -2.59
C THR A 137 -5.82 -6.21 -4.02
N PRO A 138 -6.75 -7.01 -4.56
CA PRO A 138 -7.30 -6.73 -5.87
C PRO A 138 -7.86 -5.31 -5.99
N VAL A 139 -7.56 -4.65 -7.09
CA VAL A 139 -8.11 -3.32 -7.38
C VAL A 139 -9.58 -3.39 -7.79
N LEU A 140 -9.95 -4.50 -8.39
CA LEU A 140 -11.31 -4.81 -8.83
C LEU A 140 -11.55 -6.30 -8.66
N THR A 141 -12.69 -6.67 -8.08
CA THR A 141 -13.17 -8.05 -8.00
C THR A 141 -14.53 -8.15 -8.68
N LEU A 142 -14.60 -9.01 -9.69
CA LEU A 142 -15.83 -9.33 -10.40
C LEU A 142 -16.34 -10.69 -9.95
N ALA A 143 -17.62 -10.80 -9.66
CA ALA A 143 -18.30 -12.06 -9.39
C ALA A 143 -19.13 -12.46 -10.60
N ILE A 144 -18.90 -13.64 -11.12
CA ILE A 144 -19.66 -14.20 -12.22
C ILE A 144 -20.48 -15.38 -11.68
N THR A 145 -21.79 -15.27 -11.76
CA THR A 145 -22.73 -16.28 -11.29
C THR A 145 -23.61 -16.77 -12.42
N SER A 146 -24.02 -18.04 -12.36
CA SER A 146 -25.00 -18.62 -13.26
C SER A 146 -25.90 -19.59 -12.49
N LYS A 147 -27.18 -19.57 -12.76
CA LYS A 147 -28.16 -20.52 -12.21
C LYS A 147 -28.28 -21.80 -13.02
N THR A 148 -27.79 -21.79 -14.25
CA THR A 148 -28.01 -22.84 -15.25
C THR A 148 -26.74 -23.55 -15.71
N MET A 149 -25.59 -22.91 -15.62
CA MET A 149 -24.32 -23.41 -16.12
C MET A 149 -23.50 -24.06 -15.00
N LEU A 150 -22.91 -25.22 -15.28
CA LEU A 150 -22.01 -25.87 -14.36
C LEU A 150 -20.71 -25.07 -14.16
N LEU A 151 -20.15 -25.13 -12.97
CA LEU A 151 -18.99 -24.34 -12.57
C LEU A 151 -17.77 -24.51 -13.51
N PRO A 152 -17.36 -25.72 -13.97
CA PRO A 152 -16.25 -25.86 -14.92
C PRO A 152 -16.48 -25.16 -16.26
N LYS A 153 -17.69 -25.19 -16.79
CA LYS A 153 -18.04 -24.49 -18.03
C LYS A 153 -18.08 -22.97 -17.84
N LEU A 154 -18.57 -22.53 -16.69
CA LEU A 154 -18.56 -21.11 -16.33
C LEU A 154 -17.12 -20.60 -16.22
N ASN A 155 -16.25 -21.35 -15.57
CA ASN A 155 -14.83 -20.99 -15.46
C ASN A 155 -14.14 -20.92 -16.83
N ASP A 156 -14.35 -21.88 -17.69
CA ASP A 156 -13.77 -21.87 -19.05
C ASP A 156 -14.21 -20.63 -19.85
N LEU A 157 -15.47 -20.26 -19.74
CA LEU A 157 -16.01 -19.07 -20.37
C LEU A 157 -15.37 -17.77 -19.81
N VAL A 158 -15.24 -17.68 -18.50
CA VAL A 158 -14.62 -16.54 -17.81
C VAL A 158 -13.14 -16.43 -18.19
N ASP A 159 -12.41 -17.54 -18.19
CA ASP A 159 -10.99 -17.57 -18.54
C ASP A 159 -10.77 -17.15 -20.00
N THR A 160 -11.49 -17.74 -20.92
CA THR A 160 -11.26 -17.50 -22.35
C THR A 160 -11.81 -16.17 -22.86
N ARG A 161 -12.92 -15.69 -22.32
CA ARG A 161 -13.61 -14.48 -22.82
C ARG A 161 -13.43 -13.23 -21.99
N MET A 162 -13.13 -13.36 -20.71
CA MET A 162 -12.97 -12.23 -19.80
C MET A 162 -11.53 -12.06 -19.32
N ALA A 163 -10.97 -13.06 -18.65
CA ALA A 163 -9.68 -12.94 -17.97
C ALA A 163 -8.55 -12.59 -18.92
N GLN A 164 -8.48 -13.23 -20.09
CA GLN A 164 -7.41 -12.98 -21.07
C GLN A 164 -7.49 -11.56 -21.65
N LYS A 165 -8.68 -11.05 -21.93
CA LYS A 165 -8.85 -9.68 -22.43
C LYS A 165 -8.49 -8.64 -21.38
N ILE A 166 -8.88 -8.87 -20.14
CA ILE A 166 -8.55 -7.97 -19.02
C ILE A 166 -7.05 -7.98 -18.74
N ALA A 167 -6.41 -9.15 -18.80
CA ALA A 167 -4.96 -9.28 -18.58
C ALA A 167 -4.11 -8.51 -19.60
N GLN A 168 -4.64 -8.22 -20.78
CA GLN A 168 -3.96 -7.44 -21.82
C GLN A 168 -3.99 -5.93 -21.60
N ILE A 169 -4.80 -5.46 -20.65
CA ILE A 169 -4.90 -4.03 -20.34
C ILE A 169 -3.61 -3.56 -19.68
N SER A 170 -3.09 -2.42 -20.15
CA SER A 170 -1.89 -1.82 -19.58
C SER A 170 -2.09 -1.49 -18.10
N GLY A 171 -1.14 -1.89 -17.27
CA GLY A 171 -1.17 -1.71 -15.82
C GLY A 171 -1.77 -2.88 -15.04
N VAL A 172 -2.40 -3.84 -15.69
CA VAL A 172 -2.85 -5.10 -15.06
C VAL A 172 -1.64 -6.02 -14.87
N GLY A 173 -1.38 -6.40 -13.63
CA GLY A 173 -0.28 -7.30 -13.28
C GLY A 173 -0.68 -8.77 -13.34
N MET A 174 -1.87 -9.06 -12.85
CA MET A 174 -2.40 -10.42 -12.80
C MET A 174 -3.92 -10.41 -12.77
N VAL A 175 -4.53 -11.33 -13.48
CA VAL A 175 -5.95 -11.67 -13.35
C VAL A 175 -6.03 -13.10 -12.83
N SER A 176 -6.45 -13.25 -11.59
CA SER A 176 -6.64 -14.57 -10.97
C SER A 176 -8.11 -14.95 -10.92
N ILE A 177 -8.39 -16.22 -11.13
CA ILE A 177 -9.74 -16.78 -11.04
C ILE A 177 -9.82 -17.61 -9.75
N ALA A 178 -10.52 -17.07 -8.75
CA ALA A 178 -10.73 -17.77 -7.49
C ALA A 178 -11.99 -18.63 -7.55
N GLY A 179 -11.91 -19.83 -7.00
CA GLY A 179 -13.01 -20.79 -7.04
C GLY A 179 -13.33 -21.33 -8.43
N GLY A 180 -12.51 -21.00 -9.39
CA GLY A 180 -12.64 -21.47 -10.76
C GLY A 180 -12.12 -22.89 -10.90
N GLN A 181 -12.98 -23.79 -11.29
CA GLN A 181 -12.64 -25.17 -11.57
C GLN A 181 -12.40 -25.32 -13.07
N ARG A 182 -11.13 -25.40 -13.48
CA ARG A 182 -10.80 -25.66 -14.89
C ARG A 182 -11.39 -26.96 -15.36
N GLN A 183 -12.04 -26.95 -16.50
CA GLN A 183 -12.66 -28.12 -17.08
C GLN A 183 -11.64 -29.22 -17.39
N ALA A 184 -11.96 -30.45 -17.01
CA ALA A 184 -11.15 -31.63 -17.27
C ALA A 184 -12.02 -32.86 -17.41
N VAL A 185 -11.51 -33.88 -18.10
CA VAL A 185 -12.09 -35.22 -18.08
C VAL A 185 -11.46 -35.98 -16.91
N ARG A 186 -12.28 -36.45 -15.97
CA ARG A 186 -11.81 -37.21 -14.82
C ARG A 186 -12.11 -38.69 -14.99
N ILE A 187 -11.08 -39.49 -14.79
CA ILE A 187 -11.13 -40.96 -14.85
C ILE A 187 -10.90 -41.50 -13.46
N LYS A 188 -11.99 -41.90 -12.84
CA LYS A 188 -12.03 -42.45 -11.47
C LYS A 188 -12.02 -43.99 -11.56
N VAL A 189 -10.87 -44.56 -11.38
CA VAL A 189 -10.65 -46.02 -11.59
C VAL A 189 -10.92 -46.79 -10.33
N ASN A 190 -11.55 -47.94 -10.44
CA ASN A 190 -11.68 -48.93 -9.38
C ASN A 190 -10.43 -49.84 -9.39
N PRO A 191 -9.50 -49.72 -8.43
CA PRO A 191 -8.25 -50.46 -8.43
C PRO A 191 -8.44 -51.97 -8.23
N GLU A 192 -9.49 -52.39 -7.48
CA GLU A 192 -9.80 -53.80 -7.29
C GLU A 192 -10.31 -54.47 -8.57
N ALA A 193 -11.16 -53.76 -9.32
CA ALA A 193 -11.65 -54.24 -10.61
C ALA A 193 -10.52 -54.38 -11.63
N LEU A 194 -9.54 -53.47 -11.64
CA LEU A 194 -8.33 -53.57 -12.45
C LEU A 194 -7.51 -54.77 -12.03
N ALA A 195 -7.23 -54.91 -10.74
CA ALA A 195 -6.42 -56.02 -10.22
C ALA A 195 -7.03 -57.38 -10.51
N ALA A 196 -8.36 -57.51 -10.43
CA ALA A 196 -9.08 -58.74 -10.79
C ALA A 196 -8.88 -59.14 -12.25
N ASN A 197 -8.58 -58.20 -13.14
CA ASN A 197 -8.27 -58.48 -14.55
C ASN A 197 -6.76 -58.46 -14.87
N GLY A 198 -5.90 -58.47 -13.85
CA GLY A 198 -4.43 -58.44 -14.02
C GLY A 198 -3.87 -57.10 -14.49
N LEU A 199 -4.59 -56.02 -14.30
CA LEU A 199 -4.24 -54.66 -14.76
C LEU A 199 -4.01 -53.72 -13.59
N ASN A 200 -3.26 -52.65 -13.85
CA ASN A 200 -2.91 -51.63 -12.88
C ASN A 200 -3.29 -50.22 -13.41
N LEU A 201 -3.24 -49.24 -12.54
CA LEU A 201 -3.45 -47.83 -12.90
C LEU A 201 -2.44 -47.34 -13.97
N SER A 202 -1.20 -47.82 -13.94
CA SER A 202 -0.19 -47.55 -14.95
C SER A 202 -0.57 -48.02 -16.36
N ASP A 203 -1.30 -49.14 -16.47
CA ASP A 203 -1.82 -49.62 -17.75
C ASP A 203 -2.88 -48.72 -18.31
N VAL A 204 -3.76 -48.17 -17.47
CA VAL A 204 -4.75 -47.16 -17.85
C VAL A 204 -4.07 -45.86 -18.32
N ARG A 205 -3.08 -45.41 -17.57
CA ARG A 205 -2.31 -44.20 -17.96
C ARG A 205 -1.63 -44.37 -19.32
N THR A 206 -0.98 -45.49 -19.53
CA THR A 206 -0.29 -45.80 -20.79
C THR A 206 -1.26 -45.89 -21.96
N LEU A 207 -2.40 -46.56 -21.79
CA LEU A 207 -3.44 -46.63 -22.80
C LEU A 207 -3.94 -45.24 -23.21
N ILE A 208 -4.28 -44.41 -22.24
CA ILE A 208 -4.82 -43.09 -22.53
C ILE A 208 -3.78 -42.21 -23.23
N GLY A 209 -2.54 -42.22 -22.76
CA GLY A 209 -1.44 -41.50 -23.40
C GLY A 209 -1.17 -41.92 -24.83
N ALA A 210 -1.39 -43.20 -25.14
CA ALA A 210 -1.25 -43.74 -26.50
C ALA A 210 -2.48 -43.49 -27.41
N SER A 211 -3.67 -43.37 -26.81
CA SER A 211 -4.95 -43.27 -27.55
C SER A 211 -5.41 -41.86 -27.83
N ASN A 212 -4.92 -40.90 -27.07
CA ASN A 212 -5.24 -39.49 -27.27
C ASN A 212 -3.97 -38.74 -27.68
N VAL A 213 -3.84 -38.47 -28.96
CA VAL A 213 -2.69 -37.80 -29.52
C VAL A 213 -3.13 -36.72 -30.51
N ASN A 214 -2.28 -35.72 -30.71
CA ASN A 214 -2.48 -34.69 -31.74
C ASN A 214 -1.14 -34.46 -32.46
N GLN A 215 -0.91 -35.20 -33.53
CA GLN A 215 0.37 -35.22 -34.22
C GLN A 215 0.23 -34.80 -35.68
N PRO A 216 1.30 -34.22 -36.30
CA PRO A 216 1.33 -33.93 -37.71
C PRO A 216 1.17 -35.20 -38.55
N LYS A 217 0.36 -35.13 -39.62
CA LYS A 217 0.07 -36.26 -40.47
C LYS A 217 0.55 -36.08 -41.92
N GLY A 218 0.94 -34.85 -42.32
CA GLY A 218 1.42 -34.51 -43.64
C GLY A 218 0.32 -34.25 -44.66
N ASN A 219 0.68 -34.38 -45.93
CA ASN A 219 -0.22 -34.18 -47.05
C ASN A 219 0.18 -35.05 -48.24
N PHE A 220 -0.75 -35.21 -49.19
CA PHE A 220 -0.46 -35.70 -50.53
C PHE A 220 -0.28 -34.49 -51.44
N ASP A 221 0.91 -34.31 -52.00
CA ASP A 221 1.22 -33.25 -52.94
C ASP A 221 1.38 -33.88 -54.32
N GLY A 222 0.27 -33.90 -55.08
CA GLY A 222 0.21 -34.45 -56.42
C GLY A 222 0.47 -33.39 -57.51
N PRO A 223 0.51 -33.78 -58.77
CA PRO A 223 0.88 -32.88 -59.89
C PRO A 223 -0.12 -31.73 -60.13
N THR A 224 -1.35 -31.82 -59.62
CA THR A 224 -2.40 -30.80 -59.81
C THR A 224 -3.21 -30.48 -58.52
N ARG A 225 -3.08 -31.27 -57.47
CA ARG A 225 -3.88 -31.14 -56.25
C ARG A 225 -3.05 -31.50 -55.02
N VAL A 226 -3.21 -30.72 -53.96
CA VAL A 226 -2.73 -31.08 -52.63
C VAL A 226 -3.92 -31.50 -51.75
N SER A 227 -3.75 -32.58 -51.00
CA SER A 227 -4.75 -33.03 -50.02
C SER A 227 -4.08 -33.21 -48.68
N MET A 228 -4.59 -32.47 -47.69
CA MET A 228 -4.12 -32.61 -46.31
C MET A 228 -4.63 -33.92 -45.69
N LEU A 229 -3.78 -34.57 -44.91
CA LEU A 229 -4.15 -35.72 -44.13
C LEU A 229 -4.58 -35.30 -42.73
N ASP A 230 -5.71 -35.85 -42.30
CA ASP A 230 -6.19 -35.70 -40.94
C ASP A 230 -6.78 -37.02 -40.43
N ALA A 231 -6.92 -37.16 -39.10
CA ALA A 231 -7.45 -38.34 -38.44
C ALA A 231 -8.19 -37.96 -37.14
N ASN A 232 -9.04 -38.83 -36.66
CA ASN A 232 -9.72 -38.73 -35.38
C ASN A 232 -8.84 -39.23 -34.24
N ASP A 233 -7.65 -38.64 -34.09
CA ASP A 233 -6.61 -39.08 -33.16
C ASP A 233 -6.77 -38.50 -31.74
N GLN A 234 -7.69 -37.56 -31.50
CA GLN A 234 -8.04 -37.05 -30.22
C GLN A 234 -9.36 -37.61 -29.67
N LEU A 235 -9.39 -37.82 -28.37
CA LEU A 235 -10.58 -38.16 -27.61
C LEU A 235 -11.01 -36.89 -26.83
N THR A 236 -12.19 -36.38 -27.15
CA THR A 236 -12.60 -35.06 -26.65
C THR A 236 -13.71 -35.10 -25.61
N SER A 237 -14.34 -36.24 -25.44
CA SER A 237 -15.47 -36.41 -24.51
C SER A 237 -15.32 -37.61 -23.59
N PRO A 238 -15.95 -37.61 -22.39
CA PRO A 238 -15.95 -38.78 -21.49
C PRO A 238 -16.42 -40.06 -22.16
N LYS A 239 -17.35 -39.95 -23.07
CA LYS A 239 -17.90 -41.08 -23.84
C LYS A 239 -16.87 -41.75 -24.72
N ASP A 240 -15.94 -40.97 -25.31
CA ASP A 240 -14.88 -41.52 -26.16
C ASP A 240 -13.88 -42.32 -25.32
N TYR A 241 -13.51 -41.81 -24.16
CA TYR A 241 -12.63 -42.51 -23.22
C TYR A 241 -13.29 -43.75 -22.66
N ALA A 242 -14.60 -43.72 -22.35
CA ALA A 242 -15.33 -44.82 -21.77
C ALA A 242 -15.29 -46.09 -22.64
N ASN A 243 -15.23 -45.91 -23.95
CA ASN A 243 -15.24 -46.99 -24.92
C ASN A 243 -13.86 -47.57 -25.28
N LEU A 244 -12.77 -47.02 -24.74
CA LEU A 244 -11.43 -47.58 -24.95
C LEU A 244 -11.33 -48.99 -24.44
N ILE A 245 -10.68 -49.86 -25.21
CA ILE A 245 -10.42 -51.25 -24.82
C ILE A 245 -9.09 -51.32 -24.09
N LEU A 246 -9.12 -51.73 -22.81
CA LEU A 246 -7.95 -51.91 -21.96
C LEU A 246 -7.21 -53.21 -22.27
N ALA A 247 -7.97 -54.27 -22.40
CA ALA A 247 -7.47 -55.62 -22.63
C ALA A 247 -8.58 -56.55 -23.15
N TYR A 248 -8.21 -57.74 -23.57
CA TYR A 248 -9.15 -58.78 -23.89
C TYR A 248 -9.09 -59.86 -22.76
N SER A 249 -10.21 -60.10 -22.13
CA SER A 249 -10.38 -61.13 -21.10
C SER A 249 -11.27 -62.24 -21.66
N ASN A 250 -10.73 -63.45 -21.76
CA ASN A 250 -11.44 -64.62 -22.31
C ASN A 250 -12.08 -64.37 -23.72
N GLY A 251 -11.42 -63.56 -24.53
CA GLY A 251 -11.89 -63.20 -25.88
C GLY A 251 -12.91 -62.08 -25.93
N ALA A 252 -13.36 -61.56 -24.82
CA ALA A 252 -14.22 -60.37 -24.75
C ALA A 252 -13.44 -59.08 -24.45
N PRO A 253 -13.79 -57.93 -25.06
CA PRO A 253 -13.10 -56.68 -24.80
C PRO A 253 -13.50 -56.13 -23.42
N LEU A 254 -12.49 -55.88 -22.58
CA LEU A 254 -12.65 -55.10 -21.32
C LEU A 254 -12.47 -53.62 -21.65
N ARG A 255 -13.55 -52.87 -21.48
CA ARG A 255 -13.53 -51.43 -21.75
C ARG A 255 -13.27 -50.60 -20.47
N LEU A 256 -12.78 -49.37 -20.67
CA LEU A 256 -12.47 -48.50 -19.53
C LEU A 256 -13.70 -48.25 -18.65
N LYS A 257 -14.89 -48.12 -19.22
CA LYS A 257 -16.18 -47.99 -18.47
C LYS A 257 -16.50 -49.16 -17.53
N ASP A 258 -15.91 -50.33 -17.78
CA ASP A 258 -16.15 -51.52 -16.97
C ASP A 258 -15.39 -51.51 -15.65
N VAL A 259 -14.32 -50.69 -15.58
CA VAL A 259 -13.41 -50.57 -14.42
C VAL A 259 -13.26 -49.16 -13.89
N ALA A 260 -13.86 -48.18 -14.54
CA ALA A 260 -13.76 -46.77 -14.16
C ALA A 260 -15.04 -46.01 -14.44
N GLU A 261 -15.25 -44.96 -13.68
CA GLU A 261 -16.21 -43.92 -13.93
C GLU A 261 -15.53 -42.75 -14.65
N ILE A 262 -16.04 -42.39 -15.85
CA ILE A 262 -15.46 -41.29 -16.65
C ILE A 262 -16.47 -40.18 -16.72
N VAL A 263 -16.11 -39.00 -16.20
CA VAL A 263 -17.01 -37.86 -16.06
C VAL A 263 -16.36 -36.56 -16.53
N ASP A 264 -17.18 -35.63 -17.01
CA ASP A 264 -16.77 -34.24 -17.06
C ASP A 264 -16.65 -33.67 -15.64
N GLY A 265 -15.52 -33.08 -15.33
CA GLY A 265 -15.23 -32.54 -14.02
C GLY A 265 -14.23 -31.39 -14.10
N ALA A 266 -13.48 -31.22 -13.06
CA ALA A 266 -12.45 -30.17 -12.94
C ALA A 266 -11.06 -30.76 -12.76
N GLU A 267 -10.03 -29.98 -13.16
CA GLU A 267 -8.63 -30.33 -12.86
C GLU A 267 -8.40 -30.45 -11.36
N ASN A 268 -8.97 -29.49 -10.60
CA ASN A 268 -8.95 -29.51 -9.14
C ASN A 268 -10.37 -29.28 -8.62
N GLU A 269 -10.93 -30.27 -7.96
CA GLU A 269 -12.28 -30.20 -7.37
C GLU A 269 -12.27 -29.57 -5.98
N ARG A 270 -11.11 -29.27 -5.41
CA ARG A 270 -10.93 -28.69 -4.07
C ARG A 270 -10.72 -27.18 -4.11
N LEU A 271 -11.52 -26.49 -4.94
CA LEU A 271 -11.59 -25.04 -5.06
C LEU A 271 -13.05 -24.61 -4.97
N ALA A 272 -13.32 -23.58 -4.18
CA ALA A 272 -14.64 -22.97 -4.12
C ALA A 272 -14.53 -21.47 -3.83
N ALA A 273 -15.49 -20.70 -4.35
CA ALA A 273 -15.61 -19.28 -4.07
C ALA A 273 -17.09 -18.88 -3.99
N TRP A 274 -17.34 -17.82 -3.25
CA TRP A 274 -18.66 -17.28 -3.03
C TRP A 274 -18.65 -15.76 -3.16
N ALA A 275 -19.70 -15.25 -3.80
CA ALA A 275 -20.09 -13.86 -3.77
C ALA A 275 -21.27 -13.73 -2.80
N ASN A 276 -21.05 -13.09 -1.66
CA ASN A 276 -21.96 -13.13 -0.53
C ASN A 276 -22.20 -14.60 -0.09
N GLU A 277 -23.41 -15.10 -0.21
CA GLU A 277 -23.73 -16.49 0.09
C GLU A 277 -23.81 -17.39 -1.15
N ASN A 278 -23.74 -16.82 -2.34
CA ASN A 278 -23.92 -17.54 -3.61
C ASN A 278 -22.58 -18.03 -4.15
N GLN A 279 -22.54 -19.28 -4.59
CA GLN A 279 -21.38 -19.83 -5.28
C GLN A 279 -21.11 -19.06 -6.58
N ALA A 280 -19.88 -18.66 -6.80
CA ALA A 280 -19.48 -17.82 -7.91
C ALA A 280 -18.07 -18.16 -8.40
N VAL A 281 -17.74 -17.69 -9.58
CA VAL A 281 -16.38 -17.55 -10.05
C VAL A 281 -15.97 -16.11 -9.80
N LEU A 282 -14.90 -15.92 -9.02
CA LEU A 282 -14.38 -14.59 -8.69
C LEU A 282 -13.18 -14.27 -9.58
N LEU A 283 -13.26 -13.14 -10.25
CA LEU A 283 -12.19 -12.61 -11.06
C LEU A 283 -11.50 -11.49 -10.26
N ASN A 284 -10.35 -11.80 -9.69
CA ASN A 284 -9.54 -10.85 -8.92
C ASN A 284 -8.50 -10.23 -9.82
N ILE A 285 -8.54 -8.92 -9.95
CA ILE A 285 -7.65 -8.17 -10.82
C ILE A 285 -6.68 -7.37 -9.96
N GLN A 286 -5.39 -7.65 -10.10
CA GLN A 286 -4.31 -6.96 -9.40
C GLN A 286 -3.51 -6.10 -10.38
N ARG A 287 -3.09 -4.93 -9.93
CA ARG A 287 -2.25 -4.02 -10.71
C ARG A 287 -0.79 -4.44 -10.72
N GLN A 288 -0.04 -4.00 -11.72
CA GLN A 288 1.41 -4.04 -11.68
C GLN A 288 1.93 -3.07 -10.62
N PRO A 289 3.06 -3.37 -9.95
CA PRO A 289 3.72 -2.39 -9.09
C PRO A 289 4.03 -1.10 -9.87
N GLY A 290 3.65 0.04 -9.28
CA GLY A 290 3.80 1.34 -9.93
C GLY A 290 2.67 1.76 -10.87
N ALA A 291 1.69 0.90 -11.16
CA ALA A 291 0.54 1.25 -11.97
C ALA A 291 -0.50 2.06 -11.17
N ASN A 292 -1.19 2.97 -11.85
CA ASN A 292 -2.24 3.78 -11.25
C ASN A 292 -3.55 3.00 -11.13
N VAL A 293 -4.08 2.86 -9.92
CA VAL A 293 -5.30 2.09 -9.63
C VAL A 293 -6.51 2.63 -10.41
N ILE A 294 -6.70 3.95 -10.41
CA ILE A 294 -7.86 4.58 -11.09
C ILE A 294 -7.81 4.36 -12.59
N GLU A 295 -6.64 4.57 -13.20
CA GLU A 295 -6.48 4.37 -14.64
C GLU A 295 -6.71 2.93 -15.05
N VAL A 296 -6.18 1.97 -14.29
CA VAL A 296 -6.37 0.54 -14.57
C VAL A 296 -7.85 0.15 -14.47
N VAL A 297 -8.53 0.54 -13.41
CA VAL A 297 -9.94 0.20 -13.21
C VAL A 297 -10.83 0.89 -14.24
N ASP A 298 -10.56 2.14 -14.61
CA ASP A 298 -11.30 2.85 -15.64
C ASP A 298 -11.16 2.18 -17.02
N ARG A 299 -9.98 1.72 -17.37
CA ARG A 299 -9.75 0.95 -18.61
C ARG A 299 -10.51 -0.38 -18.60
N ILE A 300 -10.53 -1.08 -17.47
CA ILE A 300 -11.28 -2.32 -17.30
C ILE A 300 -12.78 -2.07 -17.45
N LYS A 301 -13.31 -1.06 -16.77
CA LYS A 301 -14.74 -0.71 -16.84
C LYS A 301 -15.16 -0.24 -18.22
N ALA A 302 -14.30 0.43 -18.96
CA ALA A 302 -14.55 0.80 -20.36
C ALA A 302 -14.63 -0.42 -21.29
N LEU A 303 -13.84 -1.46 -21.03
CA LEU A 303 -13.84 -2.71 -21.79
C LEU A 303 -15.00 -3.64 -21.39
N LEU A 304 -15.44 -3.59 -20.14
CA LEU A 304 -16.38 -4.56 -19.56
C LEU A 304 -17.71 -4.68 -20.32
N PRO A 305 -18.39 -3.60 -20.77
CA PRO A 305 -19.62 -3.73 -21.55
C PRO A 305 -19.45 -4.56 -22.84
N SER A 306 -18.34 -4.39 -23.56
CA SER A 306 -18.07 -5.14 -24.79
C SER A 306 -17.83 -6.64 -24.53
N ILE A 307 -17.33 -6.98 -23.36
CA ILE A 307 -17.14 -8.37 -22.93
C ILE A 307 -18.48 -8.98 -22.51
N THR A 308 -19.25 -8.28 -21.68
CA THR A 308 -20.50 -8.77 -21.11
C THR A 308 -21.59 -8.95 -22.16
N ASP A 309 -21.65 -8.08 -23.16
CA ASP A 309 -22.65 -8.17 -24.25
C ASP A 309 -22.46 -9.43 -25.12
N ASN A 310 -21.27 -10.01 -25.12
CA ASN A 310 -20.95 -11.22 -25.87
C ASN A 310 -21.05 -12.51 -25.01
N LEU A 311 -21.48 -12.41 -23.76
CA LEU A 311 -21.68 -13.57 -22.90
C LEU A 311 -23.06 -14.21 -23.11
N PRO A 312 -23.20 -15.54 -22.90
CA PRO A 312 -24.48 -16.20 -22.95
C PRO A 312 -25.50 -15.61 -21.98
N ALA A 313 -26.76 -15.63 -22.36
CA ALA A 313 -27.85 -15.20 -21.47
C ALA A 313 -27.91 -16.09 -20.21
N GLY A 314 -28.19 -15.48 -19.07
CA GLY A 314 -28.26 -16.17 -17.77
C GLY A 314 -26.98 -16.10 -16.95
N LEU A 315 -25.93 -15.42 -17.46
CA LEU A 315 -24.76 -15.05 -16.67
C LEU A 315 -24.94 -13.66 -16.08
N GLU A 316 -24.63 -13.55 -14.80
CA GLU A 316 -24.66 -12.27 -14.08
C GLU A 316 -23.22 -11.91 -13.69
N VAL A 317 -22.78 -10.72 -14.08
CA VAL A 317 -21.48 -10.16 -13.73
C VAL A 317 -21.71 -9.01 -12.77
N THR A 318 -21.20 -9.14 -11.56
CA THR A 318 -21.35 -8.14 -10.49
C THR A 318 -19.99 -7.65 -10.04
N VAL A 319 -19.83 -6.34 -9.87
CA VAL A 319 -18.66 -5.75 -9.23
C VAL A 319 -18.82 -5.83 -7.71
N LEU A 320 -17.99 -6.64 -7.05
CA LEU A 320 -18.00 -6.76 -5.59
C LEU A 320 -17.07 -5.75 -4.91
N THR A 321 -15.85 -5.63 -5.41
CA THR A 321 -14.84 -4.73 -4.86
C THR A 321 -14.38 -3.78 -5.95
N ASP A 322 -14.41 -2.48 -5.64
CA ASP A 322 -13.87 -1.42 -6.48
C ASP A 322 -13.15 -0.41 -5.57
N ARG A 323 -11.83 -0.45 -5.58
CA ARG A 323 -11.01 0.41 -4.74
C ARG A 323 -10.97 1.86 -5.20
N THR A 324 -11.40 2.16 -6.42
CA THR A 324 -11.39 3.53 -6.93
C THR A 324 -12.42 4.43 -6.26
N GLN A 325 -13.51 3.88 -5.73
CA GLN A 325 -14.56 4.66 -5.09
C GLN A 325 -14.05 5.43 -3.87
N THR A 326 -13.34 4.75 -2.97
CA THR A 326 -12.76 5.39 -1.77
C THR A 326 -11.61 6.32 -2.10
N ILE A 327 -10.81 6.00 -3.11
CA ILE A 327 -9.73 6.87 -3.59
C ILE A 327 -10.29 8.17 -4.15
N ARG A 328 -11.31 8.11 -5.01
CA ARG A 328 -11.98 9.30 -5.56
C ARG A 328 -12.65 10.12 -4.47
N ALA A 329 -13.32 9.47 -3.52
CA ALA A 329 -13.94 10.15 -2.38
C ALA A 329 -12.89 10.87 -1.52
N SER A 330 -11.78 10.24 -1.23
CA SER A 330 -10.67 10.82 -0.47
C SER A 330 -10.10 12.06 -1.17
N VAL A 331 -9.82 11.97 -2.46
CA VAL A 331 -9.32 13.11 -3.25
C VAL A 331 -10.33 14.25 -3.30
N THR A 332 -11.62 13.95 -3.46
CA THR A 332 -12.69 14.96 -3.44
C THR A 332 -12.79 15.64 -2.08
N ASP A 333 -12.68 14.89 -0.99
CA ASP A 333 -12.71 15.46 0.37
C ASP A 333 -11.54 16.42 0.60
N VAL A 334 -10.34 16.07 0.15
CA VAL A 334 -9.17 16.95 0.27
C VAL A 334 -9.31 18.20 -0.63
N GLN A 335 -9.92 18.07 -1.80
CA GLN A 335 -10.21 19.22 -2.64
C GLN A 335 -11.19 20.19 -1.95
N HIS A 336 -12.23 19.67 -1.27
CA HIS A 336 -13.13 20.49 -0.47
C HIS A 336 -12.41 21.17 0.70
N GLU A 337 -11.53 20.43 1.40
CA GLU A 337 -10.69 20.98 2.47
C GLU A 337 -9.78 22.09 1.96
N LEU A 338 -9.20 21.94 0.77
CA LEU A 338 -8.40 22.98 0.11
C LEU A 338 -9.22 24.25 -0.16
N LEU A 339 -10.43 24.10 -0.69
CA LEU A 339 -11.32 25.24 -0.93
C LEU A 339 -11.73 25.94 0.38
N ILE A 340 -12.02 25.18 1.42
CA ILE A 340 -12.31 25.73 2.75
C ILE A 340 -11.08 26.45 3.31
N ALA A 341 -9.88 25.90 3.15
CA ALA A 341 -8.64 26.55 3.57
C ALA A 341 -8.42 27.88 2.86
N ILE A 342 -8.64 27.94 1.56
CA ILE A 342 -8.57 29.20 0.79
C ILE A 342 -9.59 30.22 1.31
N ALA A 343 -10.82 29.80 1.54
CA ALA A 343 -11.87 30.68 2.07
C ALA A 343 -11.53 31.22 3.46
N LEU A 344 -11.01 30.39 4.35
CA LEU A 344 -10.60 30.79 5.70
C LEU A 344 -9.41 31.76 5.67
N VAL A 345 -8.43 31.52 4.81
CA VAL A 345 -7.26 32.40 4.65
C VAL A 345 -7.69 33.77 4.12
N VAL A 346 -8.58 33.80 3.14
CA VAL A 346 -9.15 35.05 2.62
C VAL A 346 -9.95 35.78 3.69
N MET A 347 -10.73 35.08 4.48
CA MET A 347 -11.49 35.63 5.60
C MET A 347 -10.57 36.30 6.65
N VAL A 348 -9.51 35.61 7.07
CA VAL A 348 -8.53 36.16 8.02
C VAL A 348 -7.86 37.40 7.44
N THR A 349 -7.48 37.38 6.18
CA THR A 349 -6.89 38.51 5.48
C THR A 349 -7.83 39.69 5.48
N PHE A 350 -9.11 39.46 5.18
CA PHE A 350 -10.13 40.54 5.19
C PHE A 350 -10.33 41.11 6.60
N LEU A 351 -10.36 40.30 7.64
CA LEU A 351 -10.53 40.78 9.02
C LEU A 351 -9.40 41.76 9.46
N PHE A 352 -8.18 41.47 9.02
CA PHE A 352 -7.04 42.35 9.35
C PHE A 352 -6.89 43.55 8.43
N LEU A 353 -7.08 43.36 7.13
CA LEU A 353 -6.96 44.45 6.15
C LEU A 353 -8.19 45.35 6.12
N ARG A 354 -9.36 44.83 6.48
CA ARG A 354 -10.63 45.53 6.67
C ARG A 354 -11.18 46.24 5.39
N ARG A 355 -10.53 46.06 4.26
CA ARG A 355 -10.92 46.70 2.97
C ARG A 355 -10.93 45.62 1.87
N ALA A 356 -12.00 45.60 1.09
CA ALA A 356 -12.14 44.64 0.00
C ALA A 356 -11.07 44.83 -1.09
N SER A 357 -10.73 46.05 -1.44
CA SER A 357 -9.70 46.33 -2.44
C SER A 357 -8.30 45.86 -2.02
N ALA A 358 -7.96 46.02 -0.75
CA ALA A 358 -6.70 45.54 -0.21
C ALA A 358 -6.69 44.00 -0.06
N THR A 359 -7.82 43.39 0.30
CA THR A 359 -7.96 41.94 0.47
C THR A 359 -7.87 41.18 -0.85
N ILE A 360 -8.37 41.73 -1.95
CA ILE A 360 -8.28 41.12 -3.28
C ILE A 360 -6.83 40.84 -3.69
N ILE A 361 -5.90 41.72 -3.35
CA ILE A 361 -4.50 41.64 -3.77
C ILE A 361 -3.85 40.33 -3.27
N PRO A 362 -3.76 40.04 -1.95
CA PRO A 362 -3.22 38.77 -1.51
C PRO A 362 -4.12 37.55 -1.85
N SER A 363 -5.44 37.77 -1.93
CA SER A 363 -6.39 36.72 -2.26
C SER A 363 -6.25 36.16 -3.68
N VAL A 364 -5.81 36.96 -4.63
CA VAL A 364 -5.52 36.53 -6.00
C VAL A 364 -4.24 35.71 -6.07
N ALA A 365 -3.26 35.99 -5.21
CA ALA A 365 -2.00 35.26 -5.17
C ALA A 365 -2.18 33.76 -4.82
N VAL A 366 -3.15 33.41 -3.98
CA VAL A 366 -3.39 32.05 -3.54
C VAL A 366 -3.81 31.13 -4.69
N PRO A 367 -4.94 31.34 -5.38
CA PRO A 367 -5.33 30.45 -6.47
C PRO A 367 -4.34 30.46 -7.63
N LEU A 368 -3.72 31.61 -7.93
CA LEU A 368 -2.72 31.74 -8.99
C LEU A 368 -1.50 30.85 -8.71
N SER A 369 -0.97 30.87 -7.50
CA SER A 369 0.17 30.06 -7.12
C SER A 369 -0.16 28.56 -7.09
N LEU A 370 -1.32 28.19 -6.57
CA LEU A 370 -1.75 26.79 -6.51
C LEU A 370 -2.04 26.24 -7.91
N ILE A 371 -2.72 26.96 -8.75
CA ILE A 371 -3.00 26.54 -10.13
C ILE A 371 -1.71 26.44 -10.94
N GLY A 372 -0.80 27.39 -10.79
CA GLY A 372 0.51 27.35 -11.45
C GLY A 372 1.34 26.12 -11.03
N THR A 373 1.19 25.67 -9.79
CA THR A 373 1.86 24.46 -9.29
C THR A 373 1.46 23.21 -10.06
N PHE A 374 0.23 23.09 -10.51
CA PHE A 374 -0.21 21.95 -11.32
C PHE A 374 0.57 21.80 -12.63
N GLY A 375 0.97 22.91 -13.24
CA GLY A 375 1.81 22.89 -14.44
C GLY A 375 3.15 22.20 -14.21
N VAL A 376 3.81 22.54 -13.12
CA VAL A 376 5.10 21.93 -12.74
C VAL A 376 4.92 20.49 -12.29
N MET A 377 3.84 20.17 -11.58
CA MET A 377 3.51 18.78 -11.20
C MET A 377 3.37 17.89 -12.44
N TYR A 378 2.71 18.37 -13.48
CA TYR A 378 2.58 17.63 -14.75
C TYR A 378 3.94 17.37 -15.40
N LEU A 379 4.80 18.37 -15.48
CA LEU A 379 6.14 18.25 -16.06
C LEU A 379 7.04 17.32 -15.23
N ALA A 380 6.86 17.27 -13.92
CA ALA A 380 7.61 16.39 -13.01
C ALA A 380 7.08 14.95 -12.98
N GLY A 381 5.95 14.66 -13.64
CA GLY A 381 5.33 13.34 -13.63
C GLY A 381 4.60 12.99 -12.33
N PHE A 382 4.15 13.98 -11.58
CA PHE A 382 3.42 13.78 -10.33
C PHE A 382 1.93 13.51 -10.59
N SER A 383 1.23 13.07 -9.55
CA SER A 383 -0.22 12.85 -9.59
C SER A 383 -0.96 13.77 -8.61
N VAL A 384 -2.24 13.96 -8.85
CA VAL A 384 -3.14 14.54 -7.86
C VAL A 384 -3.49 13.44 -6.86
N ASN A 385 -2.95 13.52 -5.66
CA ASN A 385 -3.13 12.52 -4.61
C ASN A 385 -3.26 13.20 -3.24
N ASN A 386 -3.51 12.41 -2.22
CA ASN A 386 -3.69 12.94 -0.87
C ASN A 386 -2.50 13.77 -0.38
N LEU A 387 -1.28 13.34 -0.64
CA LEU A 387 -0.07 14.05 -0.19
C LEU A 387 0.15 15.35 -0.96
N THR A 388 0.01 15.35 -2.27
CA THR A 388 0.18 16.56 -3.07
C THR A 388 -0.92 17.60 -2.78
N LEU A 389 -2.16 17.16 -2.57
CA LEU A 389 -3.25 18.04 -2.17
C LEU A 389 -3.09 18.55 -0.73
N MET A 390 -2.57 17.75 0.18
CA MET A 390 -2.19 18.21 1.53
C MET A 390 -1.10 19.28 1.47
N ALA A 391 -0.10 19.10 0.63
CA ALA A 391 0.94 20.10 0.38
C ALA A 391 0.34 21.42 -0.12
N LEU A 392 -0.59 21.37 -1.06
CA LEU A 392 -1.28 22.55 -1.56
C LEU A 392 -2.17 23.20 -0.51
N THR A 393 -2.84 22.43 0.33
CA THR A 393 -3.67 22.95 1.42
C THR A 393 -2.83 23.70 2.45
N ILE A 394 -1.70 23.14 2.85
CA ILE A 394 -0.74 23.83 3.72
C ILE A 394 -0.14 25.05 3.03
N ALA A 395 0.13 24.97 1.73
CA ALA A 395 0.67 26.08 0.95
C ALA A 395 -0.26 27.29 0.93
N THR A 396 -1.56 27.12 1.09
CA THR A 396 -2.51 28.27 1.09
C THR A 396 -2.13 29.33 2.11
N GLY A 397 -1.75 28.92 3.31
CA GLY A 397 -1.31 29.81 4.36
C GLY A 397 0.05 30.47 4.08
N PHE A 398 0.96 29.74 3.43
CA PHE A 398 2.31 30.24 3.13
C PHE A 398 2.33 31.18 1.92
N VAL A 399 1.52 30.87 0.94
CA VAL A 399 1.42 31.66 -0.30
C VAL A 399 0.92 33.07 -0.03
N VAL A 400 -0.04 33.20 0.86
CA VAL A 400 -0.59 34.53 1.18
C VAL A 400 0.41 35.39 1.94
N ASP A 401 1.36 34.77 2.67
CA ASP A 401 2.31 35.49 3.51
C ASP A 401 3.15 36.53 2.76
N ASP A 402 3.76 36.10 1.67
CA ASP A 402 4.62 37.00 0.87
C ASP A 402 3.86 38.18 0.30
N ALA A 403 2.65 37.91 -0.17
CA ALA A 403 1.75 38.95 -0.67
C ALA A 403 1.33 39.93 0.43
N ILE A 404 1.05 39.42 1.63
CA ILE A 404 0.68 40.28 2.79
C ILE A 404 1.85 41.15 3.21
N VAL A 405 3.06 40.59 3.30
CA VAL A 405 4.26 41.34 3.69
C VAL A 405 4.55 42.46 2.68
N MET A 406 4.45 42.16 1.39
CA MET A 406 4.61 43.15 0.33
C MET A 406 3.54 44.25 0.41
N LEU A 407 2.28 43.85 0.57
CA LEU A 407 1.14 44.78 0.68
C LEU A 407 1.28 45.74 1.87
N GLU A 408 1.59 45.17 3.05
CA GLU A 408 1.75 45.96 4.29
C GLU A 408 2.90 46.97 4.17
N ASN A 409 4.02 46.56 3.58
CA ASN A 409 5.14 47.48 3.38
C ASN A 409 4.81 48.63 2.40
N ILE A 410 4.11 48.31 1.32
CA ILE A 410 3.65 49.34 0.37
C ILE A 410 2.60 50.23 1.01
N SER A 411 1.64 49.70 1.76
CA SER A 411 0.62 50.49 2.47
C SER A 411 1.24 51.46 3.45
N ARG A 412 2.29 51.05 4.16
CA ARG A 412 3.03 51.92 5.08
C ARG A 412 3.57 53.16 4.36
N PHE A 413 4.17 52.97 3.19
CA PHE A 413 4.67 54.11 2.39
C PHE A 413 3.55 54.99 1.87
N ILE A 414 2.39 54.45 1.56
CA ILE A 414 1.21 55.25 1.16
C ILE A 414 0.72 56.08 2.33
N GLU A 415 0.69 55.55 3.55
CA GLU A 415 0.30 56.25 4.77
C GLU A 415 1.29 57.38 5.12
N GLU A 416 2.57 57.20 4.81
CA GLU A 416 3.62 58.22 4.99
C GLU A 416 3.52 59.43 3.97
N GLY A 417 2.65 59.31 2.99
CA GLY A 417 2.33 60.39 2.03
C GLY A 417 2.76 60.15 0.60
N ASP A 418 3.39 59.03 0.26
CA ASP A 418 3.75 58.71 -1.11
C ASP A 418 2.52 58.36 -1.97
N SER A 419 2.62 58.64 -3.27
CA SER A 419 1.61 58.16 -4.20
C SER A 419 1.64 56.62 -4.31
N PRO A 420 0.53 55.97 -4.68
CA PRO A 420 0.52 54.49 -4.79
C PRO A 420 1.65 53.92 -5.66
N LEU A 421 1.97 54.56 -6.79
CA LEU A 421 3.06 54.13 -7.67
C LEU A 421 4.44 54.28 -7.01
N GLN A 422 4.70 55.42 -6.38
CA GLN A 422 5.97 55.64 -5.67
C GLN A 422 6.11 54.74 -4.45
N ALA A 423 5.04 54.55 -3.71
CA ALA A 423 4.99 53.62 -2.59
C ALA A 423 5.27 52.18 -3.02
N ALA A 424 4.71 51.72 -4.13
CA ALA A 424 4.95 50.37 -4.67
C ALA A 424 6.42 50.22 -5.11
N LEU A 425 7.02 51.19 -5.77
CA LEU A 425 8.43 51.14 -6.17
C LEU A 425 9.39 51.10 -4.97
N LYS A 426 9.16 51.92 -3.97
CA LYS A 426 9.98 51.96 -2.75
C LYS A 426 9.78 50.75 -1.88
N GLY A 427 8.54 50.35 -1.64
CA GLY A 427 8.20 49.20 -0.81
C GLY A 427 8.71 47.89 -1.38
N ALA A 428 8.57 47.68 -2.68
CA ALA A 428 9.09 46.50 -3.38
C ALA A 428 10.62 46.42 -3.33
N LYS A 429 11.29 47.57 -3.47
CA LYS A 429 12.76 47.63 -3.37
C LYS A 429 13.25 47.29 -1.97
N GLN A 430 12.56 47.77 -0.92
CA GLN A 430 12.95 47.57 0.46
C GLN A 430 12.73 46.13 0.90
N ILE A 431 11.60 45.51 0.57
CA ILE A 431 11.20 44.20 1.09
C ILE A 431 11.61 43.00 0.20
N GLY A 432 12.02 43.31 -1.07
CA GLY A 432 12.29 42.23 -2.05
C GLY A 432 13.34 41.20 -1.59
N PHE A 433 14.44 41.69 -1.02
CA PHE A 433 15.48 40.80 -0.49
C PHE A 433 14.98 39.97 0.70
N THR A 434 14.21 40.55 1.59
CA THR A 434 13.62 39.85 2.74
C THR A 434 12.67 38.73 2.28
N LEU A 435 11.84 38.98 1.28
CA LEU A 435 10.96 37.97 0.70
C LEU A 435 11.76 36.81 0.08
N ILE A 436 12.82 37.10 -0.66
CA ILE A 436 13.71 36.07 -1.22
C ILE A 436 14.35 35.27 -0.11
N SER A 437 14.85 35.92 0.94
CA SER A 437 15.46 35.25 2.10
C SER A 437 14.49 34.33 2.82
N LEU A 438 13.24 34.78 3.06
CA LEU A 438 12.17 34.00 3.68
C LEU A 438 11.84 32.75 2.85
N THR A 439 11.69 32.93 1.55
CA THR A 439 11.34 31.82 0.64
C THR A 439 12.47 30.81 0.52
N LEU A 440 13.72 31.25 0.29
CA LEU A 440 14.86 30.33 0.18
C LEU A 440 15.10 29.57 1.46
N SER A 441 14.95 30.19 2.61
CA SER A 441 15.12 29.52 3.88
C SER A 441 13.99 28.54 4.20
N LEU A 442 12.77 28.81 3.76
CA LEU A 442 11.66 27.88 3.89
C LEU A 442 11.85 26.64 2.99
N ILE A 443 12.33 26.83 1.76
CA ILE A 443 12.67 25.73 0.85
C ILE A 443 13.84 24.93 1.37
N ALA A 444 14.85 25.57 1.96
CA ALA A 444 16.02 24.88 2.54
C ALA A 444 15.65 23.85 3.60
N VAL A 445 14.58 24.07 4.36
CA VAL A 445 14.07 23.10 5.34
C VAL A 445 13.55 21.83 4.67
N LEU A 446 13.03 21.94 3.46
CA LEU A 446 12.49 20.82 2.70
C LEU A 446 13.58 19.97 2.02
N ILE A 447 14.80 20.50 1.85
CA ILE A 447 15.90 19.81 1.17
C ILE A 447 16.24 18.46 1.84
N PRO A 448 16.36 18.34 3.17
CA PRO A 448 16.63 17.05 3.82
C PRO A 448 15.61 15.97 3.50
N LEU A 449 14.35 16.31 3.27
CA LEU A 449 13.31 15.37 2.88
C LEU A 449 13.60 14.70 1.52
N LEU A 450 14.31 15.40 0.63
CA LEU A 450 14.68 14.89 -0.70
C LEU A 450 15.77 13.82 -0.62
N PHE A 451 16.55 13.77 0.47
CA PHE A 451 17.62 12.81 0.69
C PHE A 451 17.20 11.60 1.52
N MET A 452 15.93 11.53 1.92
CA MET A 452 15.40 10.32 2.54
C MET A 452 15.44 9.16 1.56
N ALA A 453 15.88 8.02 2.05
CA ALA A 453 15.91 6.78 1.27
C ALA A 453 14.56 6.04 1.33
N ASP A 454 14.43 5.01 0.50
CA ASP A 454 13.32 4.06 0.47
C ASP A 454 11.94 4.66 0.12
N VAL A 455 10.90 3.92 0.44
CA VAL A 455 9.50 4.25 0.14
C VAL A 455 9.08 5.57 0.80
N VAL A 456 9.46 5.78 2.05
CA VAL A 456 9.12 7.00 2.79
C VAL A 456 9.69 8.24 2.11
N GLY A 457 10.94 8.16 1.67
CA GLY A 457 11.58 9.26 0.93
C GLY A 457 10.88 9.58 -0.38
N ARG A 458 10.45 8.59 -1.12
CA ARG A 458 9.70 8.79 -2.37
C ARG A 458 8.30 9.39 -2.16
N LEU A 459 7.58 8.95 -1.12
CA LEU A 459 6.31 9.53 -0.74
C LEU A 459 6.42 11.03 -0.47
N PHE A 460 7.38 11.40 0.35
CA PHE A 460 7.53 12.79 0.77
C PHE A 460 8.25 13.68 -0.24
N ARG A 461 8.94 13.09 -1.19
CA ARG A 461 9.55 13.84 -2.30
C ARG A 461 8.50 14.61 -3.10
N GLU A 462 7.40 13.97 -3.47
CA GLU A 462 6.31 14.67 -4.18
C GLU A 462 5.69 15.76 -3.31
N PHE A 463 5.47 15.50 -2.03
CA PHE A 463 4.98 16.50 -1.08
C PHE A 463 5.92 17.71 -0.99
N ALA A 464 7.21 17.47 -0.76
CA ALA A 464 8.21 18.52 -0.58
C ALA A 464 8.38 19.37 -1.85
N ILE A 465 8.47 18.73 -3.01
CA ILE A 465 8.64 19.44 -4.30
C ILE A 465 7.37 20.24 -4.65
N THR A 466 6.19 19.67 -4.45
CA THR A 466 4.92 20.37 -4.69
C THR A 466 4.80 21.62 -3.81
N LEU A 467 5.11 21.49 -2.54
CA LEU A 467 5.11 22.62 -1.60
C LEU A 467 6.17 23.67 -1.98
N ALA A 468 7.38 23.25 -2.29
CA ALA A 468 8.47 24.15 -2.70
C ALA A 468 8.13 24.93 -3.97
N VAL A 469 7.52 24.27 -4.96
CA VAL A 469 7.08 24.91 -6.21
C VAL A 469 5.97 25.92 -5.95
N ALA A 470 4.99 25.59 -5.13
CA ALA A 470 3.93 26.53 -4.74
C ALA A 470 4.50 27.79 -4.08
N ILE A 471 5.45 27.62 -3.19
CA ILE A 471 6.13 28.73 -2.51
C ILE A 471 6.98 29.56 -3.48
N LEU A 472 7.68 28.94 -4.42
CA LEU A 472 8.47 29.66 -5.45
C LEU A 472 7.57 30.48 -6.39
N ILE A 473 6.45 29.91 -6.84
CA ILE A 473 5.49 30.63 -7.67
C ILE A 473 4.88 31.80 -6.88
N SER A 474 4.60 31.58 -5.60
CA SER A 474 4.17 32.64 -4.69
C SER A 474 5.17 33.80 -4.59
N LEU A 475 6.46 33.49 -4.47
CA LEU A 475 7.52 34.49 -4.47
C LEU A 475 7.52 35.32 -5.77
N VAL A 476 7.44 34.64 -6.91
CA VAL A 476 7.38 35.30 -8.22
C VAL A 476 6.14 36.23 -8.31
N VAL A 477 4.97 35.72 -7.89
CA VAL A 477 3.74 36.52 -7.87
C VAL A 477 3.87 37.72 -6.94
N SER A 478 4.43 37.53 -5.76
CA SER A 478 4.60 38.60 -4.75
C SER A 478 5.62 39.68 -5.16
N LEU A 479 6.57 39.36 -6.02
CA LEU A 479 7.56 40.26 -6.54
C LEU A 479 7.10 40.96 -7.84
N THR A 480 6.09 40.43 -8.50
CA THR A 480 5.65 40.90 -9.82
C THR A 480 4.21 41.43 -9.79
N LEU A 481 3.23 40.55 -9.63
CA LEU A 481 1.81 40.93 -9.67
C LEU A 481 1.39 41.76 -8.46
N THR A 482 1.78 41.38 -7.26
CA THR A 482 1.35 42.05 -6.02
C THR A 482 1.74 43.53 -5.97
N PRO A 483 3.01 43.92 -6.25
CA PRO A 483 3.39 45.34 -6.31
C PRO A 483 2.65 46.10 -7.39
N MET A 484 2.41 45.49 -8.54
CA MET A 484 1.65 46.09 -9.62
C MET A 484 0.20 46.36 -9.22
N MET A 485 -0.45 45.38 -8.59
CA MET A 485 -1.82 45.54 -8.08
C MET A 485 -1.89 46.58 -6.97
N CYS A 486 -0.91 46.64 -6.08
CA CYS A 486 -0.81 47.68 -5.06
C CYS A 486 -0.73 49.09 -5.67
N ALA A 487 0.08 49.26 -6.72
CA ALA A 487 0.20 50.54 -7.42
C ALA A 487 -1.11 51.03 -8.09
N ARG A 488 -2.00 50.08 -8.43
CA ARG A 488 -3.25 50.38 -9.14
C ARG A 488 -4.49 50.37 -8.26
N LEU A 489 -4.56 49.51 -7.24
CA LEU A 489 -5.76 49.25 -6.44
C LEU A 489 -5.72 49.89 -5.05
N LEU A 490 -4.55 50.10 -4.46
CA LEU A 490 -4.45 50.69 -3.14
C LEU A 490 -4.74 52.22 -3.19
N LYS A 491 -5.48 52.68 -2.18
CA LYS A 491 -5.78 54.09 -1.94
C LYS A 491 -5.44 54.46 -0.49
N ARG A 492 -5.19 55.73 -0.23
CA ARG A 492 -4.94 56.22 1.11
C ARG A 492 -6.14 55.89 2.02
N GLU A 493 -5.87 55.54 3.29
CA GLU A 493 -6.94 55.32 4.26
C GLU A 493 -7.84 56.56 4.41
N PRO A 494 -9.19 56.34 4.52
CA PRO A 494 -10.11 57.44 4.81
C PRO A 494 -9.82 58.05 6.18
N LYS A 495 -10.06 59.32 6.35
CA LYS A 495 -9.98 60.01 7.65
C LYS A 495 -10.95 59.38 8.65
N GLU A 496 -10.63 59.44 9.95
CA GLU A 496 -11.45 58.82 11.00
C GLU A 496 -12.93 59.16 10.96
N ALA A 497 -13.26 60.41 10.57
CA ALA A 497 -14.63 60.87 10.45
C ALA A 497 -15.45 60.17 9.35
N GLU A 498 -14.79 59.61 8.34
CA GLU A 498 -15.42 58.95 7.18
C GLU A 498 -15.46 57.44 7.31
N GLN A 499 -14.94 56.89 8.41
CA GLN A 499 -14.84 55.42 8.63
C GLN A 499 -16.17 54.83 9.16
N GLY A 500 -16.57 53.69 8.60
CA GLY A 500 -17.74 52.95 9.10
C GLY A 500 -17.53 52.38 10.53
N ARG A 501 -18.62 52.04 11.21
CA ARG A 501 -18.59 51.53 12.59
C ARG A 501 -17.71 50.27 12.72
N PHE A 502 -17.80 49.33 11.79
CA PHE A 502 -17.00 48.12 11.76
C PHE A 502 -15.51 48.41 11.61
N TYR A 503 -15.17 49.30 10.70
CA TYR A 503 -13.77 49.69 10.44
C TYR A 503 -13.14 50.34 11.68
N ARG A 504 -13.85 51.26 12.36
CA ARG A 504 -13.38 51.89 13.60
C ARG A 504 -13.24 50.89 14.73
N SER A 505 -14.23 50.03 14.95
CA SER A 505 -14.20 49.04 16.03
C SER A 505 -13.08 48.05 15.83
N SER A 506 -12.89 47.50 14.64
CA SER A 506 -11.82 46.57 14.33
C SER A 506 -10.43 47.21 14.40
N GLY A 507 -10.31 48.47 13.94
CA GLY A 507 -9.08 49.25 14.11
C GLY A 507 -8.70 49.47 15.56
N ALA A 508 -9.67 49.90 16.37
CA ALA A 508 -9.47 50.09 17.82
C ALA A 508 -9.05 48.78 18.54
N ALA A 509 -9.61 47.64 18.14
CA ALA A 509 -9.22 46.34 18.68
C ALA A 509 -7.77 45.97 18.32
N ILE A 510 -7.33 46.17 17.11
CA ILE A 510 -5.95 45.94 16.67
C ILE A 510 -4.98 46.87 17.40
N ASP A 511 -5.30 48.17 17.48
CA ASP A 511 -4.47 49.16 18.20
C ASP A 511 -4.36 48.86 19.69
N TRP A 512 -5.44 48.39 20.30
CA TRP A 512 -5.43 47.91 21.68
C TRP A 512 -4.51 46.68 21.88
N MET A 513 -4.57 45.71 20.94
CA MET A 513 -3.67 44.56 20.96
C MET A 513 -2.20 44.97 20.85
N ILE A 514 -1.87 45.86 19.96
CA ILE A 514 -0.51 46.39 19.77
C ILE A 514 -0.03 47.08 21.02
N ALA A 515 -0.87 47.94 21.65
CA ALA A 515 -0.54 48.66 22.89
C ALA A 515 -0.33 47.67 24.06
N ALA A 516 -1.19 46.71 24.19
CA ALA A 516 -1.07 45.65 25.21
C ALA A 516 0.22 44.85 25.03
N TYR A 517 0.54 44.47 23.80
CA TYR A 517 1.79 43.79 23.47
C TYR A 517 3.02 44.61 23.81
N GLY A 518 3.02 45.92 23.44
CA GLY A 518 4.10 46.82 23.75
C GLY A 518 4.38 46.97 25.24
N ARG A 519 3.32 47.06 26.05
CA ARG A 519 3.47 47.12 27.55
C ARG A 519 4.09 45.83 28.11
N LYS A 520 3.61 44.68 27.66
CA LYS A 520 4.15 43.37 28.08
C LYS A 520 5.58 43.16 27.59
N LEU A 521 5.88 43.59 26.36
CA LEU A 521 7.22 43.47 25.77
C LEU A 521 8.26 44.34 26.55
N LYS A 522 7.89 45.53 26.96
CA LYS A 522 8.76 46.37 27.85
C LYS A 522 9.09 45.65 29.16
N TRP A 523 8.11 45.00 29.77
CA TRP A 523 8.32 44.21 30.98
C TRP A 523 9.27 43.04 30.72
N VAL A 524 9.06 42.30 29.61
CA VAL A 524 9.90 41.15 29.23
C VAL A 524 11.36 41.60 28.95
N LEU A 525 11.57 42.71 28.27
CA LEU A 525 12.91 43.24 27.98
C LEU A 525 13.68 43.65 29.25
N LYS A 526 12.94 44.04 30.31
CA LYS A 526 13.55 44.31 31.63
C LYS A 526 13.89 43.04 32.41
N HIS A 527 13.28 41.92 32.07
CA HIS A 527 13.45 40.64 32.78
C HIS A 527 14.08 39.59 31.83
N GLN A 528 15.19 39.92 31.19
CA GLN A 528 15.88 39.01 30.24
C GLN A 528 16.28 37.66 30.86
N PRO A 529 16.81 37.55 32.11
CA PRO A 529 17.13 36.23 32.67
C PRO A 529 15.92 35.30 32.82
N LEU A 530 14.74 35.85 33.10
CA LEU A 530 13.50 35.08 33.20
C LEU A 530 13.10 34.51 31.86
N THR A 531 13.24 35.31 30.80
CA THR A 531 12.97 34.87 29.40
C THR A 531 13.94 33.78 28.99
N LEU A 532 15.22 33.87 29.30
CA LEU A 532 16.18 32.82 29.05
C LEU A 532 15.81 31.53 29.80
N MET A 533 15.38 31.62 31.03
CA MET A 533 14.89 30.44 31.80
C MET A 533 13.66 29.82 31.15
N VAL A 534 12.72 30.61 30.64
CA VAL A 534 11.56 30.11 29.88
C VAL A 534 12.00 29.40 28.62
N ALA A 535 12.96 29.96 27.88
CA ALA A 535 13.48 29.34 26.66
C ALA A 535 14.16 28.00 26.94
N ILE A 536 14.99 27.92 27.99
CA ILE A 536 15.65 26.68 28.40
C ILE A 536 14.61 25.66 28.91
N GLY A 537 13.63 26.12 29.67
CA GLY A 537 12.52 25.29 30.15
C GLY A 537 11.68 24.72 29.00
N THR A 538 11.48 25.50 27.95
CA THR A 538 10.80 25.06 26.71
C THR A 538 11.59 23.99 25.98
N LEU A 539 12.90 24.15 25.87
CA LEU A 539 13.79 23.13 25.28
C LEU A 539 13.75 21.83 26.08
N ALA A 540 13.86 21.93 27.42
CA ALA A 540 13.78 20.77 28.30
C ALA A 540 12.43 20.05 28.19
N LEU A 541 11.33 20.80 28.13
CA LEU A 541 10.00 20.26 27.92
C LEU A 541 9.85 19.60 26.54
N THR A 542 10.47 20.15 25.50
CA THR A 542 10.50 19.54 24.17
C THR A 542 11.16 18.17 24.20
N VAL A 543 12.32 18.05 24.83
CA VAL A 543 13.02 16.78 24.99
C VAL A 543 12.20 15.77 25.78
N PHE A 544 11.60 16.22 26.89
CA PHE A 544 10.74 15.39 27.73
C PHE A 544 9.51 14.87 26.94
N LEU A 545 8.80 15.74 26.25
CA LEU A 545 7.63 15.36 25.45
C LEU A 545 8.01 14.43 24.30
N TYR A 546 9.15 14.64 23.66
CA TYR A 546 9.64 13.72 22.63
C TYR A 546 9.86 12.30 23.18
N MET A 547 10.36 12.17 24.38
CA MET A 547 10.54 10.86 25.03
C MET A 547 9.21 10.22 25.43
N VAL A 548 8.22 11.02 25.83
CA VAL A 548 6.93 10.53 26.34
C VAL A 548 5.94 10.23 25.24
N VAL A 549 5.93 11.02 24.16
CA VAL A 549 4.99 10.82 23.04
C VAL A 549 5.25 9.47 22.36
N PRO A 550 4.23 8.61 22.18
CA PRO A 550 4.40 7.34 21.50
C PRO A 550 4.85 7.54 20.05
N LYS A 551 5.76 6.69 19.57
CA LYS A 551 6.24 6.72 18.19
C LYS A 551 5.42 5.77 17.36
N GLY A 552 4.94 6.26 16.22
CA GLY A 552 4.19 5.50 15.27
C GLY A 552 4.79 5.57 13.85
N PHE A 553 4.10 4.95 12.91
CA PHE A 553 4.45 5.01 11.49
C PHE A 553 3.36 5.77 10.73
N PHE A 554 2.73 5.17 9.75
CA PHE A 554 1.53 5.76 9.14
C PHE A 554 0.28 5.37 9.95
N PRO A 555 -0.70 6.25 10.09
CA PRO A 555 -1.97 5.88 10.73
C PRO A 555 -2.71 4.86 9.87
N VAL A 556 -3.46 3.98 10.53
CA VAL A 556 -4.32 2.99 9.87
C VAL A 556 -5.47 3.71 9.17
N GLN A 557 -5.57 3.52 7.84
CA GLN A 557 -6.60 4.13 7.03
C GLN A 557 -7.87 3.28 6.98
N ASP A 558 -9.00 3.93 6.83
CA ASP A 558 -10.27 3.31 6.50
C ASP A 558 -10.55 3.46 5.00
N THR A 559 -10.20 2.43 4.24
CA THR A 559 -10.43 2.38 2.79
C THR A 559 -11.77 1.76 2.41
N GLY A 560 -12.58 1.38 3.41
CA GLY A 560 -13.86 0.72 3.19
C GLY A 560 -13.75 -0.76 2.81
N VAL A 561 -12.58 -1.35 2.88
CA VAL A 561 -12.34 -2.78 2.59
C VAL A 561 -11.58 -3.41 3.75
N ILE A 562 -12.04 -4.57 4.18
CA ILE A 562 -11.39 -5.40 5.19
C ILE A 562 -10.92 -6.68 4.52
N GLN A 563 -9.66 -7.02 4.69
CA GLN A 563 -9.08 -8.30 4.27
C GLN A 563 -9.14 -9.29 5.42
N GLY A 564 -9.58 -10.51 5.13
CA GLY A 564 -9.66 -11.58 6.11
C GLY A 564 -8.94 -12.84 5.64
N ILE A 565 -8.32 -13.52 6.61
CA ILE A 565 -7.80 -14.88 6.45
C ILE A 565 -8.49 -15.77 7.48
N SER A 566 -9.24 -16.75 7.01
CA SER A 566 -9.84 -17.76 7.86
C SER A 566 -8.87 -18.91 8.07
N GLU A 567 -8.87 -19.47 9.24
CA GLU A 567 -8.04 -20.61 9.62
C GLU A 567 -8.84 -21.61 10.45
N ALA A 568 -8.85 -22.84 9.96
CA ALA A 568 -9.47 -23.98 10.61
C ALA A 568 -8.39 -24.95 11.11
N PRO A 569 -8.75 -26.00 11.89
CA PRO A 569 -7.79 -27.03 12.30
C PRO A 569 -7.04 -27.63 11.10
N GLN A 570 -5.75 -27.90 11.26
CA GLN A 570 -4.88 -28.34 10.17
C GLN A 570 -5.26 -29.70 9.55
N SER A 571 -6.11 -30.45 10.20
CA SER A 571 -6.65 -31.75 9.72
C SER A 571 -8.02 -31.64 9.03
N ILE A 572 -8.57 -30.43 8.86
CA ILE A 572 -9.90 -30.26 8.29
C ILE A 572 -9.95 -30.70 6.82
N SER A 573 -11.06 -31.34 6.43
CA SER A 573 -11.31 -31.66 5.04
C SER A 573 -11.81 -30.43 4.25
N PHE A 574 -11.70 -30.50 2.92
CA PHE A 574 -12.22 -29.45 2.06
C PHE A 574 -13.73 -29.21 2.24
N ALA A 575 -14.52 -30.28 2.35
CA ALA A 575 -15.95 -30.18 2.57
C ALA A 575 -16.31 -29.48 3.89
N ALA A 576 -15.64 -29.87 4.97
CA ALA A 576 -15.84 -29.25 6.28
C ALA A 576 -15.36 -27.78 6.29
N MET A 577 -14.24 -27.46 5.61
CA MET A 577 -13.77 -26.10 5.46
C MET A 577 -14.76 -25.23 4.69
N SER A 578 -15.39 -25.75 3.65
CA SER A 578 -16.43 -25.07 2.88
C SER A 578 -17.63 -24.68 3.76
N GLU A 579 -18.11 -25.60 4.62
CA GLU A 579 -19.18 -25.31 5.56
C GLU A 579 -18.79 -24.22 6.57
N ARG A 580 -17.60 -24.32 7.15
CA ARG A 580 -17.09 -23.33 8.11
C ARG A 580 -16.92 -21.94 7.48
N GLN A 581 -16.42 -21.88 6.25
CA GLN A 581 -16.28 -20.62 5.53
C GLN A 581 -17.64 -19.95 5.28
N GLN A 582 -18.66 -20.71 4.95
CA GLN A 582 -20.00 -20.19 4.76
C GLN A 582 -20.65 -19.74 6.09
N GLU A 583 -20.36 -20.39 7.21
CA GLU A 583 -20.80 -19.94 8.54
C GLU A 583 -20.21 -18.56 8.88
N LEU A 584 -18.91 -18.35 8.60
CA LEU A 584 -18.28 -17.02 8.72
C LEU A 584 -19.00 -15.98 7.85
N ALA A 585 -19.26 -16.31 6.61
CA ALA A 585 -19.92 -15.41 5.67
C ALA A 585 -21.30 -14.94 6.16
N LYS A 586 -22.10 -15.84 6.74
CA LYS A 586 -23.40 -15.48 7.31
C LYS A 586 -23.32 -14.47 8.44
N VAL A 587 -22.37 -14.67 9.36
CA VAL A 587 -22.14 -13.74 10.48
C VAL A 587 -21.68 -12.38 9.98
N ILE A 588 -20.76 -12.35 9.03
CA ILE A 588 -20.25 -11.10 8.47
C ILE A 588 -21.34 -10.32 7.72
N LEU A 589 -22.13 -10.99 6.89
CA LEU A 589 -23.19 -10.35 6.10
C LEU A 589 -24.36 -9.86 6.96
N ALA A 590 -24.53 -10.35 8.18
CA ALA A 590 -25.52 -9.87 9.12
C ALA A 590 -25.16 -8.49 9.73
N ASP A 591 -23.91 -8.04 9.62
CA ASP A 591 -23.49 -6.73 10.12
C ASP A 591 -24.03 -5.60 9.22
N PRO A 592 -24.67 -4.55 9.78
CA PRO A 592 -25.25 -3.48 8.98
C PRO A 592 -24.25 -2.62 8.21
N ALA A 593 -22.97 -2.62 8.60
CA ALA A 593 -21.92 -1.85 7.92
C ALA A 593 -21.36 -2.57 6.67
N VAL A 594 -21.62 -3.88 6.52
CA VAL A 594 -21.13 -4.68 5.40
C VAL A 594 -22.06 -4.57 4.20
N GLU A 595 -21.51 -4.21 3.05
CA GLU A 595 -22.23 -4.14 1.78
C GLU A 595 -22.19 -5.46 1.02
N SER A 596 -20.99 -6.04 0.90
CA SER A 596 -20.76 -7.29 0.18
C SER A 596 -19.54 -8.03 0.71
N LEU A 597 -19.42 -9.28 0.33
CA LEU A 597 -18.35 -10.17 0.73
C LEU A 597 -17.95 -11.07 -0.44
N SER A 598 -16.68 -11.17 -0.72
CA SER A 598 -16.11 -12.23 -1.53
C SER A 598 -15.27 -13.16 -0.66
N SER A 599 -15.40 -14.47 -0.85
CA SER A 599 -14.61 -15.46 -0.13
C SER A 599 -14.26 -16.64 -1.01
N TYR A 600 -13.10 -17.22 -0.79
CA TYR A 600 -12.67 -18.43 -1.49
C TYR A 600 -11.75 -19.28 -0.63
N ILE A 601 -11.74 -20.57 -0.92
CA ILE A 601 -10.94 -21.62 -0.26
C ILE A 601 -10.29 -22.53 -1.31
N GLY A 602 -9.34 -23.34 -0.86
CA GLY A 602 -8.57 -24.25 -1.71
C GLY A 602 -7.19 -23.71 -2.05
N VAL A 603 -6.28 -24.61 -2.44
CA VAL A 603 -4.92 -24.24 -2.81
C VAL A 603 -4.87 -23.88 -4.29
N ASP A 604 -4.67 -22.62 -4.58
CA ASP A 604 -4.64 -22.05 -5.94
C ASP A 604 -3.39 -21.17 -6.21
N GLY A 605 -2.50 -21.07 -5.22
CA GLY A 605 -1.32 -20.18 -5.27
C GLY A 605 -1.55 -18.83 -4.59
N ASP A 606 -2.75 -18.32 -4.54
CA ASP A 606 -3.13 -17.14 -3.74
C ASP A 606 -3.45 -17.56 -2.30
N ASN A 607 -4.15 -18.65 -2.15
CA ASN A 607 -4.36 -19.33 -0.88
C ASN A 607 -3.44 -20.55 -0.79
N SER A 608 -2.73 -20.70 0.33
CA SER A 608 -1.62 -21.65 0.43
C SER A 608 -1.99 -23.01 1.01
N THR A 609 -3.06 -23.10 1.81
CA THR A 609 -3.43 -24.34 2.50
C THR A 609 -4.93 -24.62 2.44
N LEU A 610 -5.33 -25.90 2.57
CA LEU A 610 -6.73 -26.30 2.55
C LEU A 610 -7.53 -25.85 3.78
N ASN A 611 -6.86 -25.65 4.91
CA ASN A 611 -7.48 -25.20 6.15
C ASN A 611 -7.57 -23.68 6.27
N SER A 612 -7.15 -22.95 5.27
CA SER A 612 -7.23 -21.49 5.23
C SER A 612 -8.11 -21.03 4.07
N GLY A 613 -8.68 -19.83 4.22
CA GLY A 613 -9.48 -19.18 3.21
C GLY A 613 -9.20 -17.69 3.18
N ARG A 614 -9.61 -17.05 2.10
CA ARG A 614 -9.46 -15.62 1.88
C ARG A 614 -10.83 -14.96 1.82
N LEU A 615 -10.93 -13.77 2.41
CA LEU A 615 -12.13 -12.97 2.39
C LEU A 615 -11.79 -11.51 2.07
N LEU A 616 -12.63 -10.87 1.28
CA LEU A 616 -12.66 -9.41 1.13
C LEU A 616 -14.04 -8.93 1.54
N ILE A 617 -14.08 -8.14 2.61
CA ILE A 617 -15.31 -7.57 3.16
C ILE A 617 -15.40 -6.13 2.69
N ASN A 618 -16.41 -5.83 1.90
CA ASN A 618 -16.65 -4.48 1.40
C ASN A 618 -17.64 -3.78 2.30
N LEU A 619 -17.25 -2.67 2.90
CA LEU A 619 -18.08 -1.86 3.77
C LEU A 619 -18.88 -0.84 2.95
N LYS A 620 -20.02 -0.43 3.48
CA LYS A 620 -20.78 0.69 2.94
C LYS A 620 -19.93 1.97 2.96
N SER A 621 -20.25 2.92 2.09
CA SER A 621 -19.56 4.20 2.04
C SER A 621 -19.60 4.92 3.40
N HIS A 622 -18.63 5.79 3.66
CA HIS A 622 -18.55 6.57 4.91
C HIS A 622 -19.82 7.35 5.23
N SER A 623 -20.57 7.77 4.22
CA SER A 623 -21.85 8.46 4.39
C SER A 623 -23.00 7.57 4.91
N HIS A 624 -22.86 6.26 4.80
CA HIS A 624 -23.89 5.26 5.17
C HIS A 624 -23.49 4.39 6.36
N ARG A 625 -22.41 4.68 7.03
CA ARG A 625 -21.95 4.00 8.23
C ARG A 625 -21.31 4.96 9.24
N ASP A 626 -21.49 4.65 10.50
CA ASP A 626 -20.98 5.50 11.60
C ASP A 626 -19.64 5.00 12.14
N LEU A 627 -19.29 3.74 11.89
CA LEU A 627 -18.07 3.11 12.40
C LEU A 627 -16.99 3.02 11.33
N SER A 628 -15.73 3.20 11.75
CA SER A 628 -14.56 2.95 10.90
C SER A 628 -14.36 1.45 10.65
N ALA A 629 -13.51 1.10 9.68
CA ALA A 629 -13.18 -0.29 9.40
C ALA A 629 -12.62 -1.02 10.64
N THR A 630 -11.75 -0.37 11.40
CA THR A 630 -11.19 -0.92 12.65
C THR A 630 -12.27 -1.17 13.69
N GLU A 631 -13.21 -0.25 13.84
CA GLU A 631 -14.33 -0.39 14.78
C GLU A 631 -15.30 -1.50 14.34
N VAL A 632 -15.52 -1.66 13.04
CA VAL A 632 -16.33 -2.77 12.48
C VAL A 632 -15.65 -4.12 12.78
N ILE A 633 -14.34 -4.21 12.63
CA ILE A 633 -13.57 -5.41 13.00
C ILE A 633 -13.74 -5.72 14.49
N ALA A 634 -13.62 -4.71 15.35
CA ALA A 634 -13.79 -4.86 16.80
C ALA A 634 -15.21 -5.32 17.17
N ARG A 635 -16.23 -4.91 16.43
CA ARG A 635 -17.61 -5.35 16.62
C ARG A 635 -17.85 -6.79 16.11
N LEU A 636 -17.28 -7.14 14.96
CA LEU A 636 -17.44 -8.47 14.36
C LEU A 636 -16.67 -9.56 15.11
N GLN A 637 -15.49 -9.25 15.65
CA GLN A 637 -14.61 -10.26 16.22
C GLN A 637 -15.27 -11.10 17.33
N PRO A 638 -15.96 -10.51 18.32
CA PRO A 638 -16.62 -11.29 19.38
C PRO A 638 -17.72 -12.22 18.83
N GLU A 639 -18.44 -11.81 17.80
CA GLU A 639 -19.48 -12.63 17.17
C GLU A 639 -18.86 -13.80 16.37
N LEU A 640 -17.75 -13.55 15.68
CA LEU A 640 -17.03 -14.58 14.92
C LEU A 640 -16.32 -15.59 15.85
N ASP A 641 -15.84 -15.14 16.99
CA ASP A 641 -15.17 -16.00 17.98
C ASP A 641 -16.14 -17.00 18.65
N LYS A 642 -17.45 -16.80 18.53
CA LYS A 642 -18.48 -17.78 18.95
C LYS A 642 -18.55 -19.00 18.05
N LEU A 643 -18.08 -18.91 16.82
CA LEU A 643 -18.05 -20.02 15.89
C LEU A 643 -16.93 -21.00 16.27
N ILE A 644 -17.31 -22.26 16.40
CA ILE A 644 -16.38 -23.33 16.80
C ILE A 644 -15.73 -23.94 15.55
N GLY A 645 -14.42 -24.14 15.61
CA GLY A 645 -13.66 -24.84 14.58
C GLY A 645 -13.21 -24.00 13.41
N ILE A 646 -13.34 -22.66 13.50
CA ILE A 646 -12.74 -21.73 12.56
C ILE A 646 -12.48 -20.39 13.25
N ARG A 647 -11.40 -19.74 12.87
CA ARG A 647 -11.04 -18.41 13.33
C ARG A 647 -10.81 -17.48 12.12
N LEU A 648 -11.27 -16.26 12.21
CA LEU A 648 -11.03 -15.24 11.20
C LEU A 648 -10.09 -14.15 11.72
N PHE A 649 -8.99 -13.94 11.01
CA PHE A 649 -8.09 -12.81 11.22
C PHE A 649 -8.44 -11.73 10.22
N MET A 650 -8.68 -10.51 10.70
CA MET A 650 -9.10 -9.38 9.88
C MET A 650 -8.12 -8.22 10.01
N GLN A 651 -7.95 -7.48 8.93
CA GLN A 651 -7.20 -6.23 8.91
C GLN A 651 -7.80 -5.27 7.88
N PRO A 652 -7.81 -3.95 8.13
CA PRO A 652 -8.23 -2.99 7.11
C PRO A 652 -7.20 -2.92 5.99
N VAL A 653 -7.69 -2.88 4.75
CA VAL A 653 -6.83 -2.71 3.58
C VAL A 653 -6.27 -1.29 3.56
N GLN A 654 -4.98 -1.16 3.28
CA GLN A 654 -4.28 0.11 3.20
C GLN A 654 -3.98 0.50 1.75
N ASP A 655 -3.89 1.80 1.48
CA ASP A 655 -3.48 2.30 0.16
C ASP A 655 -1.98 2.14 -0.10
N LEU A 656 -1.18 2.14 0.95
CA LEU A 656 0.25 1.88 0.90
C LEU A 656 0.52 0.43 1.32
N THR A 657 1.02 -0.38 0.40
CA THR A 657 1.45 -1.75 0.65
C THR A 657 2.98 -1.82 0.56
N ILE A 658 3.63 -2.02 1.69
CA ILE A 658 5.10 -2.18 1.79
C ILE A 658 5.45 -3.68 1.85
N GLU A 659 4.55 -4.48 2.36
CA GLU A 659 4.65 -5.93 2.49
C GLU A 659 4.77 -6.60 1.12
N ASP A 660 5.47 -7.74 1.07
CA ASP A 660 5.62 -8.57 -0.12
C ASP A 660 4.78 -9.87 -0.06
N ARG A 661 4.09 -10.09 1.06
CA ARG A 661 3.20 -11.23 1.27
C ARG A 661 2.00 -10.86 2.13
N VAL A 662 0.93 -11.57 1.93
CA VAL A 662 -0.27 -11.45 2.76
C VAL A 662 -0.03 -12.13 4.10
N SER A 663 -0.37 -11.45 5.20
CA SER A 663 -0.34 -12.01 6.55
C SER A 663 -1.72 -12.00 7.19
N ARG A 664 -1.85 -12.73 8.28
CA ARG A 664 -3.08 -12.81 9.07
C ARG A 664 -3.45 -11.48 9.71
N THR A 665 -2.44 -10.72 10.12
CA THR A 665 -2.59 -9.44 10.80
C THR A 665 -1.65 -8.39 10.21
N GLN A 666 -1.79 -7.15 10.61
CA GLN A 666 -1.26 -5.99 9.91
C GLN A 666 0.27 -5.87 9.95
N TYR A 667 0.90 -6.15 11.09
CA TYR A 667 2.34 -5.98 11.26
C TYR A 667 3.03 -7.34 11.33
N GLN A 668 4.19 -7.44 10.71
CA GLN A 668 4.89 -8.70 10.49
C GLN A 668 6.33 -8.64 10.97
N PHE A 669 6.83 -9.77 11.47
CA PHE A 669 8.24 -10.02 11.60
C PHE A 669 8.53 -11.49 11.30
N SER A 670 9.73 -11.78 10.84
CA SER A 670 10.16 -13.14 10.52
C SER A 670 11.06 -13.71 11.61
N MET A 671 10.93 -15.00 11.81
CA MET A 671 11.91 -15.80 12.55
C MET A 671 12.55 -16.77 11.57
N SER A 672 13.87 -16.84 11.57
CA SER A 672 14.62 -17.77 10.70
C SER A 672 15.68 -18.52 11.49
N SER A 673 15.86 -19.78 11.11
CA SER A 673 16.91 -20.66 11.66
C SER A 673 17.27 -21.73 10.63
N PRO A 674 18.55 -22.12 10.52
CA PRO A 674 18.92 -23.31 9.74
C PRO A 674 18.31 -24.61 10.29
N ASP A 675 17.96 -24.64 11.58
CA ASP A 675 17.36 -25.76 12.28
C ASP A 675 15.85 -25.57 12.38
N SER A 676 15.08 -26.35 11.64
CA SER A 676 13.63 -26.28 11.58
C SER A 676 12.93 -26.73 12.88
N GLU A 677 13.53 -27.65 13.64
CA GLU A 677 12.96 -28.10 14.93
C GLU A 677 13.09 -26.98 15.97
N LEU A 678 14.25 -26.35 16.01
CA LEU A 678 14.51 -25.21 16.88
C LEU A 678 13.58 -24.04 16.53
N LEU A 679 13.36 -23.78 15.24
CA LEU A 679 12.47 -22.76 14.75
C LEU A 679 11.00 -23.00 15.16
N SER A 680 10.52 -24.24 14.99
CA SER A 680 9.18 -24.63 15.42
C SER A 680 8.97 -24.46 16.93
N LEU A 681 9.92 -24.92 17.73
CA LEU A 681 9.85 -24.82 19.20
C LEU A 681 9.77 -23.35 19.67
N TRP A 682 10.68 -22.52 19.19
CA TRP A 682 10.77 -21.14 19.66
C TRP A 682 9.68 -20.24 19.07
N SER A 683 9.20 -20.52 17.87
CA SER A 683 8.04 -19.79 17.32
C SER A 683 6.78 -20.04 18.16
N GLY A 684 6.54 -21.27 18.58
CA GLY A 684 5.43 -21.61 19.47
C GLY A 684 5.52 -20.89 20.83
N ARG A 685 6.70 -20.89 21.46
CA ARG A 685 6.94 -20.21 22.74
C ARG A 685 6.77 -18.69 22.62
N LEU A 686 7.24 -18.10 21.53
CA LEU A 686 7.13 -16.66 21.30
C LEU A 686 5.68 -16.26 21.08
N VAL A 687 4.91 -16.99 20.28
CA VAL A 687 3.47 -16.74 20.09
C VAL A 687 2.73 -16.77 21.43
N GLU A 688 2.97 -17.79 22.25
CA GLU A 688 2.34 -17.90 23.56
C GLU A 688 2.68 -16.72 24.48
N ALA A 689 3.95 -16.34 24.54
CA ALA A 689 4.41 -15.21 25.34
C ALA A 689 3.82 -13.87 24.86
N LEU A 690 3.76 -13.64 23.55
CA LEU A 690 3.21 -12.43 22.97
C LEU A 690 1.69 -12.33 23.12
N THR A 691 0.99 -13.45 23.04
CA THR A 691 -0.47 -13.49 23.21
C THR A 691 -0.90 -13.05 24.61
N GLN A 692 -0.05 -13.21 25.63
CA GLN A 692 -0.32 -12.76 26.99
C GLN A 692 -0.13 -11.25 27.18
N ARG A 693 0.45 -10.55 26.21
CA ARG A 693 0.68 -9.12 26.30
C ARG A 693 -0.57 -8.35 25.90
N PRO A 694 -1.09 -7.44 26.77
CA PRO A 694 -2.32 -6.69 26.48
C PRO A 694 -2.16 -5.64 25.36
N GLU A 695 -0.92 -5.27 25.05
CA GLU A 695 -0.60 -4.27 24.03
C GLU A 695 -0.72 -4.81 22.61
N LEU A 696 -0.72 -6.15 22.46
CA LEU A 696 -0.81 -6.85 21.17
C LEU A 696 -2.12 -7.60 21.08
N THR A 697 -2.74 -7.58 19.91
CA THR A 697 -3.95 -8.35 19.63
C THR A 697 -3.72 -9.23 18.41
N ASP A 698 -4.45 -10.34 18.33
CA ASP A 698 -4.45 -11.25 17.20
C ASP A 698 -3.04 -11.71 16.77
N VAL A 699 -2.19 -12.00 17.74
CA VAL A 699 -0.86 -12.55 17.49
C VAL A 699 -1.01 -13.91 16.79
N ALA A 700 -0.38 -14.06 15.65
CA ALA A 700 -0.49 -15.23 14.82
C ALA A 700 0.86 -15.62 14.21
N SER A 701 0.96 -16.90 13.83
CA SER A 701 2.11 -17.47 13.14
C SER A 701 1.61 -18.18 11.88
N ASP A 702 2.40 -18.18 10.83
CA ASP A 702 2.12 -18.95 9.62
C ASP A 702 2.61 -20.41 9.72
N LEU A 703 3.20 -20.79 10.85
CA LEU A 703 3.63 -22.15 11.08
C LEU A 703 2.43 -23.09 11.21
N GLN A 704 2.37 -24.05 10.30
CA GLN A 704 1.36 -25.10 10.28
C GLN A 704 2.07 -26.47 10.22
N ASP A 705 2.50 -26.95 11.37
CA ASP A 705 3.33 -28.14 11.53
C ASP A 705 2.60 -29.38 12.11
N LYS A 706 1.27 -29.24 12.29
CA LYS A 706 0.41 -30.31 12.87
C LYS A 706 -0.53 -30.97 11.85
N GLY A 707 -0.22 -30.81 10.56
CA GLY A 707 -0.96 -31.49 9.51
C GLY A 707 -0.80 -33.01 9.61
N LEU A 708 -1.87 -33.74 9.33
CA LEU A 708 -1.83 -35.19 9.31
C LEU A 708 -1.14 -35.69 8.05
N GLN A 709 -0.15 -36.55 8.22
CA GLN A 709 0.58 -37.20 7.13
C GLN A 709 0.54 -38.73 7.30
N VAL A 710 0.14 -39.39 6.25
CA VAL A 710 0.30 -40.83 6.09
C VAL A 710 1.65 -41.10 5.44
N TYR A 711 2.60 -41.57 6.19
CA TYR A 711 3.96 -41.88 5.71
C TYR A 711 4.11 -43.36 5.40
N LEU A 712 4.48 -43.65 4.15
CA LEU A 712 4.68 -45.01 3.69
C LEU A 712 6.14 -45.39 3.82
N VAL A 713 6.43 -46.36 4.72
CA VAL A 713 7.77 -46.92 4.89
C VAL A 713 7.91 -48.12 3.98
N ILE A 714 8.72 -47.95 2.93
CA ILE A 714 8.92 -48.98 1.90
C ILE A 714 9.98 -49.95 2.35
N ASP A 715 9.64 -51.25 2.35
CA ASP A 715 10.61 -52.35 2.52
C ASP A 715 11.31 -52.62 1.19
N ARG A 716 12.49 -52.03 1.03
CA ARG A 716 13.28 -52.12 -0.21
C ARG A 716 13.73 -53.53 -0.53
N ASP A 717 13.97 -54.35 0.49
CA ASP A 717 14.39 -55.76 0.31
C ASP A 717 13.22 -56.65 -0.16
N ALA A 718 12.04 -56.45 0.43
CA ALA A 718 10.81 -57.10 0.00
C ALA A 718 10.46 -56.70 -1.45
N ALA A 719 10.53 -55.43 -1.77
CA ALA A 719 10.27 -54.91 -3.12
C ALA A 719 11.25 -55.47 -4.17
N SER A 720 12.55 -55.52 -3.81
CA SER A 720 13.58 -56.06 -4.71
C SER A 720 13.37 -57.57 -5.01
N ARG A 721 12.95 -58.31 -4.00
CA ARG A 721 12.68 -59.76 -4.18
C ARG A 721 11.58 -60.07 -5.20
N VAL A 722 10.59 -59.19 -5.31
CA VAL A 722 9.48 -59.36 -6.27
C VAL A 722 9.68 -58.53 -7.53
N GLY A 723 10.85 -57.92 -7.70
CA GLY A 723 11.16 -57.10 -8.89
C GLY A 723 10.36 -55.83 -8.98
N VAL A 724 10.07 -55.18 -7.84
CA VAL A 724 9.37 -53.88 -7.80
C VAL A 724 10.35 -52.77 -7.41
N SER A 725 10.44 -51.76 -8.25
CA SER A 725 11.25 -50.57 -7.93
C SER A 725 10.47 -49.56 -7.06
N VAL A 726 11.21 -48.72 -6.33
CA VAL A 726 10.61 -47.60 -5.58
C VAL A 726 9.85 -46.64 -6.51
N SER A 727 10.36 -46.43 -7.73
CA SER A 727 9.69 -45.64 -8.76
C SER A 727 8.30 -46.20 -9.12
N ASN A 728 8.18 -47.54 -9.25
CA ASN A 728 6.88 -48.16 -9.55
C ASN A 728 5.87 -47.94 -8.41
N ILE A 729 6.35 -48.00 -7.15
CA ILE A 729 5.50 -47.73 -5.97
C ILE A 729 5.04 -46.25 -5.97
N THR A 730 5.95 -45.33 -6.17
CA THR A 730 5.62 -43.89 -6.15
C THR A 730 4.74 -43.51 -7.33
N ASP A 731 4.95 -44.09 -8.51
CA ASP A 731 4.07 -43.89 -9.68
C ASP A 731 2.65 -44.41 -9.42
N ALA A 732 2.52 -45.59 -8.78
CA ALA A 732 1.23 -46.16 -8.42
C ALA A 732 0.46 -45.25 -7.43
N LEU A 733 1.17 -44.68 -6.47
CA LEU A 733 0.59 -43.75 -5.51
C LEU A 733 0.16 -42.44 -6.21
N TYR A 734 1.01 -41.92 -7.09
CA TYR A 734 0.70 -40.71 -7.86
C TYR A 734 -0.50 -40.89 -8.78
N ASP A 735 -0.56 -42.02 -9.50
CA ASP A 735 -1.69 -42.37 -10.36
C ASP A 735 -3.01 -42.55 -9.56
N ALA A 736 -2.93 -43.02 -8.32
CA ALA A 736 -4.11 -43.27 -7.50
C ALA A 736 -4.62 -42.04 -6.76
N PHE A 737 -3.73 -41.25 -6.16
CA PHE A 737 -4.08 -40.21 -5.16
C PHE A 737 -3.63 -38.81 -5.50
N GLY A 738 -2.74 -38.64 -6.50
CA GLY A 738 -2.14 -37.35 -6.83
C GLY A 738 -2.95 -36.51 -7.83
N GLN A 739 -4.13 -36.92 -8.23
CA GLN A 739 -4.91 -36.26 -9.30
C GLN A 739 -4.02 -36.02 -10.54
N ARG A 740 -3.36 -37.11 -10.98
CA ARG A 740 -2.33 -37.02 -12.01
C ARG A 740 -2.92 -36.60 -13.37
N GLN A 741 -2.34 -35.58 -13.95
CA GLN A 741 -2.67 -35.15 -15.31
C GLN A 741 -1.94 -36.03 -16.30
N ILE A 742 -2.66 -36.90 -17.00
CA ILE A 742 -2.07 -37.96 -17.84
C ILE A 742 -2.16 -37.68 -19.34
N SER A 743 -3.02 -36.77 -19.76
CA SER A 743 -3.17 -36.41 -21.17
C SER A 743 -3.73 -35.00 -21.31
N THR A 744 -3.62 -34.45 -22.51
CA THR A 744 -4.15 -33.11 -22.86
C THR A 744 -5.06 -33.21 -24.08
N ILE A 745 -6.21 -32.58 -23.99
CA ILE A 745 -7.15 -32.41 -25.09
C ILE A 745 -6.92 -31.02 -25.67
N TYR A 746 -6.58 -30.96 -26.96
CA TYR A 746 -6.31 -29.71 -27.68
C TYR A 746 -7.55 -29.25 -28.41
N THR A 747 -7.95 -28.03 -28.17
CA THR A 747 -9.02 -27.35 -28.92
C THR A 747 -8.49 -26.07 -29.56
N GLN A 748 -9.29 -25.41 -30.37
CA GLN A 748 -8.89 -24.15 -31.01
C GLN A 748 -8.74 -23.00 -30.03
N ALA A 749 -9.45 -23.03 -28.91
CA ALA A 749 -9.49 -21.93 -27.94
C ALA A 749 -8.70 -22.24 -26.65
N SER A 750 -8.57 -23.49 -26.26
CA SER A 750 -7.99 -23.86 -24.98
C SER A 750 -7.47 -25.29 -25.00
N GLN A 751 -6.77 -25.66 -23.94
CA GLN A 751 -6.29 -27.00 -23.66
C GLN A 751 -6.93 -27.50 -22.37
N TYR A 752 -7.48 -28.72 -22.39
CA TYR A 752 -8.10 -29.35 -21.23
C TYR A 752 -7.28 -30.56 -20.80
N ARG A 753 -7.30 -30.86 -19.52
CA ARG A 753 -6.54 -31.96 -18.96
C ARG A 753 -7.41 -33.20 -18.79
N VAL A 754 -6.75 -34.35 -18.83
CA VAL A 754 -7.33 -35.63 -18.44
C VAL A 754 -6.69 -36.05 -17.13
N VAL A 755 -7.49 -36.22 -16.10
CA VAL A 755 -7.03 -36.51 -14.74
C VAL A 755 -7.36 -37.94 -14.37
N LEU A 756 -6.35 -38.66 -13.88
CA LEU A 756 -6.47 -40.04 -13.39
C LEU A 756 -6.47 -40.06 -11.86
N GLN A 757 -7.38 -40.79 -11.26
CA GLN A 757 -7.42 -41.03 -9.83
C GLN A 757 -8.08 -42.34 -9.50
N SER A 758 -7.84 -42.87 -8.28
CA SER A 758 -8.56 -43.99 -7.73
C SER A 758 -9.92 -43.59 -7.18
N GLN A 759 -10.94 -44.35 -7.47
CA GLN A 759 -12.30 -44.12 -6.95
C GLN A 759 -12.40 -44.31 -5.42
N SER A 760 -11.52 -45.09 -4.83
CA SER A 760 -11.59 -45.50 -3.41
C SER A 760 -10.98 -44.48 -2.45
N GLY A 761 -10.03 -43.67 -2.92
CA GLY A 761 -9.22 -42.78 -2.07
C GLY A 761 -10.01 -41.74 -1.29
N GLU A 762 -11.10 -41.26 -1.83
CA GLU A 762 -11.94 -40.25 -1.21
C GLU A 762 -12.90 -40.75 -0.14
N LYS A 763 -13.26 -42.05 -0.23
CA LYS A 763 -14.29 -42.66 0.63
C LYS A 763 -13.74 -43.45 1.78
N ILE A 764 -12.55 -44.02 1.64
CA ILE A 764 -11.98 -45.05 2.56
C ILE A 764 -10.82 -44.49 3.40
N GLY A 765 -10.26 -43.31 2.98
CA GLY A 765 -9.08 -42.75 3.65
C GLY A 765 -7.83 -43.61 3.49
N PRO A 766 -6.94 -43.65 4.53
CA PRO A 766 -5.67 -44.41 4.46
C PRO A 766 -5.80 -45.87 4.11
N ASP A 767 -6.93 -46.49 4.44
CA ASP A 767 -7.20 -47.90 4.12
C ASP A 767 -7.27 -48.20 2.62
N ALA A 768 -7.49 -47.12 1.80
CA ALA A 768 -7.44 -47.24 0.35
C ALA A 768 -6.09 -47.74 -0.20
N LEU A 769 -5.00 -47.57 0.56
CA LEU A 769 -3.68 -48.07 0.20
C LEU A 769 -3.65 -49.62 0.08
N ASN A 770 -4.50 -50.34 0.83
CA ASN A 770 -4.61 -51.79 0.77
C ASN A 770 -5.20 -52.29 -0.55
N GLN A 771 -5.86 -51.43 -1.33
CA GLN A 771 -6.44 -51.79 -2.62
C GLN A 771 -5.48 -51.57 -3.79
N ILE A 772 -4.34 -50.93 -3.56
CA ILE A 772 -3.37 -50.63 -4.60
C ILE A 772 -2.48 -51.80 -4.88
N HIS A 773 -2.36 -52.16 -6.16
CA HIS A 773 -1.46 -53.17 -6.66
C HIS A 773 -0.36 -52.59 -7.50
N VAL A 774 0.84 -53.07 -7.39
CA VAL A 774 2.01 -52.62 -8.11
C VAL A 774 2.47 -53.73 -9.06
N LYS A 775 2.85 -53.37 -10.27
CA LYS A 775 3.32 -54.33 -11.27
C LYS A 775 4.74 -54.78 -11.00
N THR A 776 4.97 -56.11 -11.07
CA THR A 776 6.30 -56.69 -10.98
C THR A 776 6.98 -56.71 -12.36
N THR A 777 8.30 -56.92 -12.40
CA THR A 777 9.06 -57.07 -13.67
C THR A 777 8.61 -58.23 -14.50
N ASP A 778 8.08 -59.29 -13.88
CA ASP A 778 7.60 -60.50 -14.59
C ASP A 778 6.17 -60.35 -15.11
N GLY A 779 5.56 -59.19 -14.98
CA GLY A 779 4.17 -58.91 -15.40
C GLY A 779 3.11 -59.35 -14.38
N GLY A 780 3.50 -59.81 -13.22
CA GLY A 780 2.61 -60.10 -12.10
C GLY A 780 2.20 -58.87 -11.31
N GLN A 781 1.41 -59.03 -10.27
CA GLN A 781 0.93 -57.98 -9.37
C GLN A 781 1.20 -58.34 -7.92
N VAL A 782 1.56 -57.33 -7.14
CA VAL A 782 1.76 -57.44 -5.70
C VAL A 782 1.00 -56.32 -5.01
N ARG A 783 0.32 -56.61 -3.90
CA ARG A 783 -0.33 -55.55 -3.10
C ARG A 783 0.71 -54.67 -2.46
N LEU A 784 0.46 -53.39 -2.47
CA LEU A 784 1.33 -52.39 -1.86
C LEU A 784 1.58 -52.65 -0.39
N SER A 785 0.55 -53.10 0.35
CA SER A 785 0.64 -53.46 1.77
C SER A 785 1.62 -54.60 2.11
N SER A 786 2.03 -55.39 1.12
CA SER A 786 3.09 -56.41 1.31
C SER A 786 4.51 -55.87 1.12
N LEU A 787 4.65 -54.67 0.57
CA LEU A 787 5.92 -54.00 0.25
C LEU A 787 6.22 -52.84 1.15
N ALA A 788 5.22 -52.36 1.90
CA ALA A 788 5.34 -51.15 2.71
C ALA A 788 4.35 -51.21 3.89
N HIS A 789 4.66 -50.49 4.94
CA HIS A 789 3.73 -50.23 6.04
C HIS A 789 3.51 -48.75 6.24
N VAL A 790 2.38 -48.43 6.86
CA VAL A 790 1.93 -47.06 7.06
C VAL A 790 2.27 -46.59 8.48
N GLU A 791 2.80 -45.37 8.58
CA GLU A 791 2.97 -44.65 9.84
C GLU A 791 2.20 -43.33 9.76
N GLU A 792 1.45 -43.01 10.79
CA GLU A 792 0.85 -41.67 10.90
C GLU A 792 1.86 -40.72 11.54
N ARG A 793 2.06 -39.60 10.90
CA ARG A 793 2.99 -38.52 11.33
C ARG A 793 2.31 -37.15 11.26
N GLN A 794 2.90 -36.22 11.95
CA GLN A 794 2.61 -34.81 11.73
C GLN A 794 3.61 -34.24 10.73
N ALA A 795 3.13 -33.40 9.82
CA ALA A 795 3.95 -32.72 8.82
C ALA A 795 3.48 -31.30 8.62
N GLN A 796 4.37 -30.49 8.08
CA GLN A 796 4.03 -29.10 7.72
C GLN A 796 3.09 -29.06 6.52
N LEU A 797 2.04 -28.26 6.62
CA LEU A 797 1.11 -27.99 5.50
C LEU A 797 1.69 -27.01 4.50
N ALA A 798 2.57 -26.12 4.95
CA ALA A 798 3.31 -25.18 4.12
C ALA A 798 4.69 -24.94 4.70
N ILE A 799 5.68 -24.78 3.83
CA ILE A 799 7.07 -24.49 4.19
C ILE A 799 7.41 -23.11 3.64
N THR A 800 7.77 -22.19 4.52
CA THR A 800 8.15 -20.83 4.19
C THR A 800 9.66 -20.66 4.24
N HIS A 801 10.24 -20.02 3.19
CA HIS A 801 11.65 -19.63 3.17
C HIS A 801 11.76 -18.11 3.00
N ILE A 802 12.78 -17.55 3.62
CA ILE A 802 13.25 -16.17 3.36
C ILE A 802 14.73 -16.25 3.03
N GLY A 803 15.12 -15.77 1.85
CA GLY A 803 16.51 -15.81 1.40
C GLY A 803 17.10 -17.22 1.40
N GLN A 804 16.35 -18.24 1.01
CA GLN A 804 16.71 -19.66 0.97
C GLN A 804 16.75 -20.38 2.35
N PHE A 805 16.47 -19.69 3.44
CA PHE A 805 16.48 -20.29 4.78
C PHE A 805 15.05 -20.55 5.28
N PRO A 806 14.83 -21.65 6.00
CA PRO A 806 13.55 -21.89 6.68
C PRO A 806 13.18 -20.71 7.57
N ALA A 807 11.95 -20.25 7.48
CA ALA A 807 11.45 -19.12 8.23
C ALA A 807 10.01 -19.34 8.68
N VAL A 808 9.64 -18.64 9.75
CA VAL A 808 8.26 -18.52 10.23
C VAL A 808 7.89 -17.04 10.26
N MET A 809 6.77 -16.69 9.65
CA MET A 809 6.23 -15.33 9.71
C MET A 809 5.32 -15.22 10.92
N MET A 810 5.66 -14.27 11.77
CA MET A 810 4.85 -13.85 12.90
C MET A 810 4.12 -12.57 12.54
N SER A 811 2.90 -12.42 13.00
CA SER A 811 2.12 -11.19 12.76
C SER A 811 1.29 -10.81 13.98
N PHE A 812 0.98 -9.53 14.08
CA PHE A 812 0.21 -8.97 15.19
C PHE A 812 -0.57 -7.73 14.76
N ASN A 813 -1.63 -7.43 15.49
CA ASN A 813 -2.32 -6.14 15.47
C ASN A 813 -2.00 -5.37 16.76
N LEU A 814 -2.11 -4.06 16.70
CA LEU A 814 -1.96 -3.20 17.86
C LEU A 814 -3.28 -3.14 18.64
N ALA A 815 -3.21 -3.18 19.98
CA ALA A 815 -4.35 -2.88 20.81
C ALA A 815 -4.77 -1.41 20.63
N PRO A 816 -6.05 -1.04 20.85
CA PRO A 816 -6.49 0.35 20.77
C PRO A 816 -5.62 1.28 21.63
N GLY A 817 -5.12 2.36 21.05
CA GLY A 817 -4.28 3.34 21.73
C GLY A 817 -2.81 2.96 21.89
N VAL A 818 -2.36 1.82 21.37
CA VAL A 818 -0.95 1.40 21.40
C VAL A 818 -0.26 1.81 20.11
N ALA A 819 0.91 2.42 20.21
CA ALA A 819 1.74 2.79 19.08
C ALA A 819 2.66 1.64 18.63
N LEU A 820 3.00 1.62 17.36
CA LEU A 820 3.89 0.60 16.80
C LEU A 820 5.27 0.56 17.47
N GLY A 821 5.82 1.72 17.84
CA GLY A 821 7.10 1.79 18.53
C GLY A 821 7.10 1.06 19.88
N HIS A 822 6.02 1.19 20.63
CA HIS A 822 5.87 0.48 21.91
C HIS A 822 5.73 -1.03 21.70
N ALA A 823 5.00 -1.44 20.69
CA ALA A 823 4.86 -2.86 20.33
C ALA A 823 6.21 -3.49 19.93
N VAL A 824 7.02 -2.79 19.14
CA VAL A 824 8.37 -3.24 18.76
C VAL A 824 9.27 -3.44 19.99
N GLU A 825 9.25 -2.48 20.93
CA GLU A 825 10.00 -2.58 22.19
C GLU A 825 9.54 -3.78 23.04
N ILE A 826 8.24 -4.02 23.10
CA ILE A 826 7.67 -5.17 23.83
C ILE A 826 8.10 -6.48 23.22
N ILE A 827 8.07 -6.60 21.89
CA ILE A 827 8.49 -7.81 21.18
C ILE A 827 9.97 -8.09 21.45
N ASP A 828 10.83 -7.09 21.37
CA ASP A 828 12.26 -7.24 21.66
C ASP A 828 12.50 -7.64 23.13
N GLN A 829 11.74 -7.07 24.06
CA GLN A 829 11.84 -7.42 25.48
C GLN A 829 11.37 -8.84 25.76
N VAL A 830 10.26 -9.27 25.18
CA VAL A 830 9.73 -10.62 25.35
C VAL A 830 10.71 -11.67 24.79
N GLN A 831 11.36 -11.40 23.69
CA GLN A 831 12.40 -12.28 23.14
C GLN A 831 13.56 -12.50 24.11
N LYS A 832 13.97 -11.45 24.82
CA LYS A 832 15.01 -11.55 25.86
C LYS A 832 14.51 -12.28 27.09
N ASP A 833 13.28 -12.03 27.51
CA ASP A 833 12.69 -12.60 28.72
C ASP A 833 12.50 -14.13 28.59
N ILE A 834 12.14 -14.62 27.41
CA ILE A 834 12.02 -16.07 27.16
C ILE A 834 13.36 -16.75 26.88
N GLY A 835 14.44 -15.98 26.76
CA GLY A 835 15.79 -16.53 26.53
C GLY A 835 16.01 -17.15 25.17
N MET A 836 15.53 -16.52 24.09
CA MET A 836 15.70 -17.01 22.74
C MET A 836 17.18 -17.23 22.39
N PRO A 837 17.55 -18.39 21.79
CA PRO A 837 18.94 -18.68 21.43
C PRO A 837 19.40 -17.82 20.23
N ILE A 838 20.70 -17.61 20.12
CA ILE A 838 21.32 -16.86 19.02
C ILE A 838 21.09 -17.53 17.67
N GLY A 839 20.86 -18.84 17.65
CA GLY A 839 20.58 -19.60 16.41
C GLY A 839 19.22 -19.30 15.78
N VAL A 840 18.32 -18.60 16.48
CA VAL A 840 17.06 -18.10 15.96
C VAL A 840 17.15 -16.60 15.80
N GLN A 841 17.06 -16.11 14.55
CA GLN A 841 17.11 -14.70 14.23
C GLN A 841 15.72 -14.16 13.95
N THR A 842 15.45 -12.96 14.43
CA THR A 842 14.20 -12.24 14.15
C THR A 842 14.48 -10.97 13.38
N GLN A 843 13.61 -10.67 12.43
CA GLN A 843 13.70 -9.45 11.63
C GLN A 843 12.30 -8.93 11.34
N PHE A 844 12.06 -7.65 11.62
CA PHE A 844 10.82 -6.99 11.22
C PHE A 844 10.72 -6.92 9.70
N GLN A 845 9.50 -7.03 9.18
CA GLN A 845 9.20 -7.03 7.76
C GLN A 845 8.16 -5.96 7.44
N GLY A 846 8.11 -5.50 6.19
CA GLY A 846 7.09 -4.59 5.71
C GLY A 846 7.05 -3.25 6.46
N ALA A 847 5.88 -2.85 6.92
CA ALA A 847 5.67 -1.58 7.62
C ALA A 847 6.48 -1.47 8.92
N ALA A 848 6.65 -2.54 9.65
CA ALA A 848 7.46 -2.55 10.88
C ALA A 848 8.95 -2.37 10.59
N GLU A 849 9.48 -2.96 9.51
CA GLU A 849 10.86 -2.74 9.04
C GLU A 849 11.07 -1.27 8.64
N ALA A 850 10.16 -0.75 7.82
CA ALA A 850 10.20 0.65 7.38
C ALA A 850 10.12 1.63 8.55
N PHE A 851 9.31 1.32 9.56
CA PHE A 851 9.23 2.10 10.80
C PHE A 851 10.57 2.13 11.54
N GLN A 852 11.22 0.99 11.74
CA GLN A 852 12.53 0.94 12.41
C GLN A 852 13.59 1.72 11.65
N ALA A 853 13.63 1.60 10.32
CA ALA A 853 14.55 2.35 9.48
C ALA A 853 14.31 3.86 9.57
N SER A 854 13.04 4.29 9.57
CA SER A 854 12.68 5.71 9.68
C SER A 854 12.95 6.28 11.08
N LEU A 855 12.73 5.50 12.14
CA LEU A 855 13.00 5.93 13.52
C LEU A 855 14.48 6.25 13.74
N SER A 856 15.39 5.44 13.20
CA SER A 856 16.84 5.67 13.29
C SER A 856 17.28 6.94 12.55
N SER A 857 16.57 7.37 11.53
CA SER A 857 16.88 8.52 10.70
C SER A 857 16.15 9.82 11.11
N THR A 858 15.11 9.74 11.96
CA THR A 858 14.27 10.90 12.31
C THR A 858 15.06 12.03 12.98
N LEU A 859 15.85 11.72 13.99
CA LEU A 859 16.67 12.72 14.69
C LEU A 859 17.72 13.33 13.77
N LEU A 860 18.33 12.51 12.94
CA LEU A 860 19.29 12.95 11.93
C LEU A 860 18.65 13.89 10.92
N LEU A 861 17.43 13.60 10.50
CA LEU A 861 16.66 14.42 9.57
C LEU A 861 16.34 15.80 10.15
N ILE A 862 15.87 15.85 11.40
CA ILE A 862 15.59 17.10 12.11
C ILE A 862 16.87 17.90 12.28
N LEU A 863 17.96 17.26 12.68
CA LEU A 863 19.28 17.90 12.80
C LEU A 863 19.73 18.46 11.44
N ALA A 864 19.62 17.69 10.36
CA ALA A 864 19.95 18.13 9.02
C ALA A 864 19.12 19.35 8.59
N ALA A 865 17.83 19.37 8.92
CA ALA A 865 16.96 20.52 8.65
C ALA A 865 17.44 21.77 9.39
N VAL A 866 17.76 21.65 10.67
CA VAL A 866 18.28 22.75 11.50
C VAL A 866 19.63 23.25 10.99
N VAL A 867 20.54 22.35 10.66
CA VAL A 867 21.87 22.72 10.12
C VAL A 867 21.76 23.40 8.75
N THR A 868 20.95 22.86 7.87
CA THR A 868 20.68 23.47 6.55
C THR A 868 20.12 24.89 6.70
N MET A 869 19.19 25.04 7.62
CA MET A 869 18.63 26.35 7.97
C MET A 869 19.68 27.30 8.48
N TYR A 870 20.53 26.87 9.40
CA TYR A 870 21.62 27.66 9.95
C TYR A 870 22.54 28.15 8.84
N ILE A 871 22.95 27.25 7.94
CA ILE A 871 23.85 27.58 6.83
C ILE A 871 23.20 28.62 5.91
N VAL A 872 21.96 28.41 5.49
CA VAL A 872 21.26 29.34 4.60
C VAL A 872 21.11 30.73 5.25
N LEU A 873 20.70 30.77 6.50
CA LEU A 873 20.58 32.04 7.24
C LEU A 873 21.93 32.72 7.45
N GLY A 874 22.98 31.95 7.76
CA GLY A 874 24.33 32.48 7.92
C GLY A 874 24.86 33.13 6.64
N VAL A 875 24.58 32.51 5.48
CA VAL A 875 24.93 33.05 4.17
C VAL A 875 24.12 34.31 3.85
N LEU A 876 22.82 34.29 4.13
CA LEU A 876 21.94 35.42 3.85
C LEU A 876 22.23 36.64 4.72
N TYR A 877 22.56 36.44 6.01
CA TYR A 877 22.82 37.54 6.95
C TYR A 877 24.30 37.90 7.09
N GLU A 878 25.21 37.15 6.46
CA GLU A 878 26.67 37.31 6.62
C GLU A 878 27.08 37.35 8.12
N SER A 879 26.48 36.48 8.93
CA SER A 879 26.66 36.45 10.38
C SER A 879 26.56 35.03 10.92
N TYR A 880 27.34 34.75 11.96
CA TYR A 880 27.27 33.49 12.72
C TYR A 880 26.29 33.53 13.88
N ILE A 881 25.89 34.74 14.33
CA ILE A 881 25.09 34.95 15.55
C ILE A 881 23.60 35.08 15.20
N HIS A 882 23.24 35.83 14.19
CA HIS A 882 21.86 36.05 13.80
C HIS A 882 21.09 34.76 13.50
N PRO A 883 21.65 33.77 12.81
CA PRO A 883 20.99 32.48 12.65
C PRO A 883 20.68 31.78 13.98
N ILE A 884 21.55 31.85 14.97
CA ILE A 884 21.32 31.27 16.30
C ILE A 884 20.11 31.95 16.98
N THR A 885 20.04 33.28 16.89
CA THR A 885 18.89 34.04 17.44
C THR A 885 17.58 33.61 16.79
N ILE A 886 17.57 33.45 15.47
CA ILE A 886 16.38 33.01 14.72
C ILE A 886 16.01 31.60 15.09
N LEU A 887 16.96 30.68 15.17
CA LEU A 887 16.74 29.26 15.49
C LEU A 887 16.36 29.05 16.97
N SER A 888 16.62 29.99 17.87
CA SER A 888 16.21 29.89 19.27
C SER A 888 14.69 29.84 19.46
N THR A 889 13.91 30.17 18.44
CA THR A 889 12.43 30.11 18.46
C THR A 889 11.88 28.71 18.18
N LEU A 890 12.68 27.78 17.67
CA LEU A 890 12.21 26.45 17.25
C LEU A 890 11.65 25.58 18.38
N PRO A 891 12.23 25.54 19.59
CA PRO A 891 11.67 24.75 20.67
C PRO A 891 10.22 25.10 21.02
N SER A 892 9.80 26.32 20.87
CA SER A 892 8.42 26.75 21.13
C SER A 892 7.40 26.10 20.19
N ALA A 893 7.76 25.93 18.93
CA ALA A 893 6.92 25.23 17.96
C ALA A 893 6.88 23.71 18.24
N ALA A 894 8.02 23.14 18.54
CA ALA A 894 8.13 21.72 18.85
C ALA A 894 7.29 21.32 20.09
N VAL A 895 7.32 22.13 21.14
CA VAL A 895 6.47 21.93 22.33
C VAL A 895 5.00 21.93 21.96
N GLY A 896 4.57 22.91 21.18
CA GLY A 896 3.17 23.00 20.73
C GLY A 896 2.71 21.81 19.94
N ALA A 897 3.54 21.36 18.99
CA ALA A 897 3.26 20.20 18.16
C ALA A 897 3.16 18.91 18.97
N LEU A 898 4.15 18.63 19.81
CA LEU A 898 4.19 17.43 20.64
C LEU A 898 3.07 17.41 21.69
N LEU A 899 2.76 18.56 22.27
CA LEU A 899 1.66 18.69 23.22
C LEU A 899 0.30 18.43 22.55
N ALA A 900 0.10 18.94 21.34
CA ALA A 900 -1.11 18.68 20.57
C ALA A 900 -1.28 17.19 20.24
N LEU A 901 -0.20 16.50 19.88
CA LEU A 901 -0.21 15.06 19.67
C LEU A 901 -0.58 14.29 20.95
N LEU A 902 0.04 14.66 22.06
CA LEU A 902 -0.20 14.00 23.34
C LEU A 902 -1.65 14.19 23.82
N LEU A 903 -2.18 15.39 23.74
CA LEU A 903 -3.55 15.71 24.17
C LEU A 903 -4.62 15.08 23.30
N SER A 904 -4.34 14.90 22.02
CA SER A 904 -5.27 14.26 21.07
C SER A 904 -5.18 12.74 21.06
N GLY A 905 -4.17 12.16 21.73
CA GLY A 905 -3.92 10.73 21.74
C GLY A 905 -3.34 10.19 20.43
N ASN A 906 -2.77 11.06 19.59
CA ASN A 906 -2.11 10.66 18.35
C ASN A 906 -0.63 10.33 18.58
N ASP A 907 -0.08 9.48 17.69
CA ASP A 907 1.32 9.10 17.71
C ASP A 907 2.18 10.14 17.00
N LEU A 908 3.46 10.18 17.34
CA LEU A 908 4.47 10.85 16.53
C LEU A 908 4.81 9.97 15.33
N GLY A 909 3.94 9.98 14.32
CA GLY A 909 4.13 9.26 13.06
C GLY A 909 4.91 10.06 12.04
N MET A 910 5.10 9.49 10.85
CA MET A 910 5.88 10.13 9.77
C MET A 910 5.24 11.45 9.30
N ILE A 911 3.93 11.49 9.20
CA ILE A 911 3.19 12.72 8.82
C ILE A 911 3.38 13.82 9.87
N ALA A 912 3.32 13.47 11.15
CA ALA A 912 3.57 14.43 12.24
C ALA A 912 5.00 14.96 12.23
N ILE A 913 6.00 14.12 11.96
CA ILE A 913 7.40 14.53 11.82
C ILE A 913 7.58 15.54 10.69
N ILE A 914 6.93 15.33 9.56
CA ILE A 914 6.96 16.29 8.45
C ILE A 914 6.30 17.60 8.84
N GLY A 915 5.19 17.55 9.57
CA GLY A 915 4.57 18.75 10.15
C GLY A 915 5.55 19.52 11.05
N ILE A 916 6.32 18.85 11.87
CA ILE A 916 7.35 19.48 12.72
C ILE A 916 8.45 20.11 11.87
N ILE A 917 8.92 19.44 10.82
CA ILE A 917 9.92 20.00 9.89
C ILE A 917 9.37 21.27 9.19
N LEU A 918 8.12 21.24 8.77
CA LEU A 918 7.47 22.43 8.20
C LEU A 918 7.37 23.57 9.23
N LEU A 919 7.07 23.26 10.49
CA LEU A 919 7.05 24.27 11.56
C LEU A 919 8.40 24.92 11.75
N ILE A 920 9.51 24.19 11.62
CA ILE A 920 10.86 24.76 11.64
C ILE A 920 10.98 25.84 10.57
N GLY A 921 10.46 25.59 9.38
CA GLY A 921 10.47 26.58 8.29
C GLY A 921 9.61 27.80 8.52
N ILE A 922 8.45 27.64 9.16
CA ILE A 922 7.44 28.71 9.31
C ILE A 922 7.75 29.59 10.51
N VAL A 923 8.06 29.02 11.65
CA VAL A 923 8.21 29.74 12.92
C VAL A 923 9.35 30.75 12.86
N LYS A 924 10.44 30.40 12.22
CA LYS A 924 11.58 31.32 12.01
C LYS A 924 11.23 32.59 11.24
N LYS A 925 10.20 32.55 10.40
CA LYS A 925 9.78 33.70 9.58
C LYS A 925 9.44 34.91 10.45
N ASN A 926 8.76 34.72 11.54
CA ASN A 926 8.43 35.80 12.46
C ASN A 926 9.69 36.43 13.06
N ALA A 927 10.67 35.61 13.44
CA ALA A 927 11.96 36.07 13.91
C ALA A 927 12.74 36.83 12.84
N ILE A 928 12.74 36.33 11.61
CA ILE A 928 13.42 36.98 10.48
C ILE A 928 12.81 38.37 10.22
N MET A 929 11.49 38.51 10.22
CA MET A 929 10.84 39.80 10.01
C MET A 929 11.17 40.82 11.07
N MET A 930 11.23 40.41 12.35
CA MET A 930 11.65 41.31 13.42
C MET A 930 13.13 41.72 13.31
N ILE A 931 14.00 40.74 13.06
CA ILE A 931 15.45 40.97 13.04
C ILE A 931 15.85 41.82 11.85
N ASP A 932 15.28 41.63 10.67
CA ASP A 932 15.55 42.47 9.50
C ASP A 932 15.26 43.95 9.75
N PHE A 933 14.09 44.23 10.34
CA PHE A 933 13.72 45.61 10.64
C PHE A 933 14.53 46.20 11.80
N ALA A 934 14.89 45.41 12.78
CA ALA A 934 15.76 45.83 13.88
C ALA A 934 17.17 46.13 13.35
N LEU A 935 17.72 45.33 12.48
CA LEU A 935 19.04 45.56 11.86
C LEU A 935 19.04 46.81 10.95
N GLU A 936 17.97 46.99 10.20
CA GLU A 936 17.82 48.23 9.37
C GLU A 936 17.75 49.47 10.26
N ALA A 937 16.98 49.42 11.34
CA ALA A 937 16.90 50.52 12.30
C ALA A 937 18.24 50.81 12.98
N GLU A 938 18.98 49.77 13.37
CA GLU A 938 20.30 49.91 13.98
C GLU A 938 21.36 50.46 13.02
N ARG A 939 21.44 49.88 11.80
CA ARG A 939 22.50 50.21 10.84
C ARG A 939 22.26 51.53 10.09
N ASN A 940 21.01 51.80 9.69
CA ASN A 940 20.68 52.94 8.83
C ASN A 940 20.13 54.15 9.62
N GLN A 941 19.49 53.95 10.77
CA GLN A 941 18.90 54.99 11.59
C GLN A 941 19.68 55.28 12.87
N GLY A 942 20.74 54.46 13.18
CA GLY A 942 21.60 54.69 14.33
C GLY A 942 20.94 54.44 15.69
N MET A 943 19.84 53.64 15.73
CA MET A 943 19.14 53.32 16.97
C MET A 943 19.97 52.37 17.82
N ASP A 944 19.82 52.51 19.14
CA ASP A 944 20.30 51.52 20.14
C ASP A 944 19.59 50.16 19.96
N PRO A 945 20.31 49.03 20.15
CA PRO A 945 19.74 47.72 19.85
C PRO A 945 18.41 47.40 20.56
N GLU A 946 18.25 47.79 21.82
CA GLU A 946 17.00 47.58 22.60
C GLU A 946 15.84 48.37 22.01
N THR A 947 16.06 49.64 21.67
CA THR A 947 15.04 50.49 21.04
C THR A 947 14.72 50.00 19.62
N ALA A 948 15.73 49.59 18.87
CA ALA A 948 15.54 49.07 17.50
C ALA A 948 14.67 47.82 17.48
N ILE A 949 14.92 46.87 18.34
CA ILE A 949 14.12 45.62 18.41
C ILE A 949 12.70 45.87 18.93
N TYR A 950 12.54 46.79 19.88
CA TYR A 950 11.22 47.17 20.36
C TYR A 950 10.37 47.78 19.28
N GLN A 951 10.93 48.76 18.53
CA GLN A 951 10.26 49.39 17.41
C GLN A 951 9.93 48.38 16.28
N ALA A 952 10.88 47.53 15.94
CA ALA A 952 10.68 46.46 14.95
C ALA A 952 9.56 45.54 15.35
N ALA A 953 9.52 45.10 16.59
CA ALA A 953 8.48 44.19 17.12
C ALA A 953 7.08 44.84 17.05
N LEU A 954 6.96 46.13 17.38
CA LEU A 954 5.68 46.82 17.30
C LEU A 954 5.22 47.05 15.87
N LEU A 955 6.11 47.43 14.96
CA LEU A 955 5.80 47.64 13.54
C LEU A 955 5.40 46.35 12.84
N ARG A 956 5.99 45.24 13.24
CA ARG A 956 5.76 43.94 12.63
C ARG A 956 4.71 43.10 13.29
N PHE A 957 4.14 43.55 14.41
CA PHE A 957 3.15 42.77 15.14
C PHE A 957 1.95 42.38 14.27
N ARG A 958 1.37 43.35 13.57
CA ARG A 958 0.19 43.13 12.70
C ARG A 958 0.50 42.17 11.55
N PRO A 959 1.56 42.34 10.73
CA PRO A 959 1.93 41.39 9.70
C PRO A 959 2.23 39.98 10.24
N ILE A 960 2.95 39.88 11.34
CA ILE A 960 3.28 38.61 11.98
C ILE A 960 2.03 37.88 12.44
N LEU A 961 1.13 38.58 13.14
CA LEU A 961 -0.10 37.97 13.63
C LEU A 961 -1.01 37.53 12.48
N MET A 962 -1.13 38.38 11.47
CA MET A 962 -1.94 38.13 10.27
C MET A 962 -1.45 36.89 9.49
N THR A 963 -0.17 36.80 9.23
CA THR A 963 0.42 35.69 8.49
C THR A 963 0.40 34.37 9.29
N THR A 964 0.64 34.43 10.58
CA THR A 964 0.55 33.26 11.45
C THR A 964 -0.88 32.73 11.57
N LEU A 965 -1.87 33.61 11.70
CA LEU A 965 -3.27 33.19 11.69
C LEU A 965 -3.70 32.66 10.31
N ALA A 966 -3.20 33.22 9.23
CA ALA A 966 -3.44 32.71 7.88
C ALA A 966 -2.91 31.26 7.74
N ALA A 967 -1.68 31.00 8.19
CA ALA A 967 -1.09 29.65 8.19
C ALA A 967 -1.88 28.70 9.10
N LEU A 968 -2.29 29.14 10.27
CA LEU A 968 -3.07 28.36 11.20
C LEU A 968 -4.44 27.97 10.62
N PHE A 969 -5.18 28.92 10.08
CA PHE A 969 -6.48 28.64 9.46
C PHE A 969 -6.36 27.86 8.15
N GLY A 970 -5.25 27.96 7.45
CA GLY A 970 -4.93 27.08 6.32
C GLY A 970 -4.76 25.60 6.74
N ALA A 971 -4.31 25.35 7.96
CA ALA A 971 -4.13 24.01 8.51
C ALA A 971 -5.37 23.46 9.25
N VAL A 972 -6.30 24.32 9.70
CA VAL A 972 -7.50 23.89 10.44
C VAL A 972 -8.37 22.89 9.65
N PRO A 973 -8.63 23.04 8.35
CA PRO A 973 -9.40 22.05 7.62
C PRO A 973 -8.78 20.64 7.67
N LEU A 974 -7.46 20.54 7.63
CA LEU A 974 -6.77 19.25 7.76
C LEU A 974 -6.92 18.67 9.17
N MET A 975 -6.82 19.50 10.20
CA MET A 975 -7.00 19.07 11.60
C MET A 975 -8.41 18.52 11.86
N LEU A 976 -9.42 19.13 11.27
CA LEU A 976 -10.83 18.79 11.40
C LEU A 976 -11.32 17.86 10.27
N ALA A 977 -10.41 17.28 9.50
CA ALA A 977 -10.74 16.42 8.37
C ALA A 977 -11.64 15.25 8.79
N THR A 978 -12.61 14.94 7.95
CA THR A 978 -13.53 13.80 8.11
C THR A 978 -13.67 13.08 6.78
N GLY A 979 -14.21 11.85 6.80
CA GLY A 979 -14.41 11.05 5.60
C GLY A 979 -13.21 10.18 5.23
N SER A 980 -13.13 9.79 3.96
CA SER A 980 -12.10 8.88 3.45
C SER A 980 -10.71 9.50 3.51
N GLY A 981 -9.74 8.79 4.09
CA GLY A 981 -8.35 9.22 4.18
C GLY A 981 -8.08 10.33 5.21
N ALA A 982 -9.05 10.67 6.05
CA ALA A 982 -8.90 11.70 7.08
C ALA A 982 -7.78 11.36 8.08
N GLU A 983 -7.52 10.10 8.32
CA GLU A 983 -6.48 9.61 9.23
C GLU A 983 -5.07 10.04 8.79
N LEU A 984 -4.83 10.18 7.49
CA LEU A 984 -3.55 10.70 6.98
C LEU A 984 -3.42 12.22 7.13
N ARG A 985 -4.53 12.94 7.07
CA ARG A 985 -4.54 14.40 7.05
C ARG A 985 -4.52 15.03 8.43
N GLN A 986 -5.23 14.43 9.37
CA GLN A 986 -5.38 14.97 10.73
C GLN A 986 -4.06 15.20 11.48
N PRO A 987 -3.08 14.29 11.47
CA PRO A 987 -1.83 14.52 12.19
C PRO A 987 -1.06 15.75 11.70
N LEU A 988 -1.03 15.99 10.40
CA LEU A 988 -0.37 17.18 9.84
C LEU A 988 -1.06 18.47 10.30
N GLY A 989 -2.37 18.54 10.15
CA GLY A 989 -3.16 19.70 10.58
C GLY A 989 -3.03 19.96 12.08
N LEU A 990 -3.07 18.91 12.89
CA LEU A 990 -2.97 18.99 14.34
C LEU A 990 -1.61 19.53 14.81
N VAL A 991 -0.51 19.01 14.25
CA VAL A 991 0.85 19.46 14.54
C VAL A 991 1.03 20.93 14.12
N MET A 992 0.56 21.29 12.95
CA MET A 992 0.66 22.67 12.43
C MET A 992 -0.11 23.65 13.33
N VAL A 993 -1.34 23.35 13.68
CA VAL A 993 -2.16 24.22 14.54
C VAL A 993 -1.56 24.33 15.95
N GLY A 994 -1.20 23.22 16.56
CA GLY A 994 -0.62 23.21 17.92
C GLY A 994 0.72 23.94 17.97
N GLY A 995 1.59 23.71 17.01
CA GLY A 995 2.90 24.37 16.92
C GLY A 995 2.78 25.88 16.69
N LEU A 996 1.90 26.29 15.79
CA LEU A 996 1.69 27.70 15.49
C LEU A 996 1.05 28.47 16.66
N LEU A 997 0.09 27.89 17.38
CA LEU A 997 -0.53 28.52 18.55
C LEU A 997 0.50 28.83 19.64
N VAL A 998 1.30 27.83 20.01
CA VAL A 998 2.29 28.01 21.09
C VAL A 998 3.45 28.90 20.62
N SER A 999 3.94 28.73 19.42
CA SER A 999 5.05 29.50 18.88
C SER A 999 4.68 30.97 18.69
N GLN A 1000 3.46 31.29 18.31
CA GLN A 1000 3.00 32.66 18.15
C GLN A 1000 3.18 33.46 19.42
N VAL A 1001 2.76 32.87 20.55
CA VAL A 1001 2.86 33.53 21.85
C VAL A 1001 4.32 33.66 22.30
N LEU A 1002 5.06 32.57 22.27
CA LEU A 1002 6.43 32.55 22.79
C LEU A 1002 7.40 33.35 21.91
N THR A 1003 7.28 33.27 20.58
CA THR A 1003 8.19 33.96 19.64
C THR A 1003 8.09 35.47 19.76
N LEU A 1004 6.89 36.01 19.95
CA LEU A 1004 6.68 37.45 20.11
C LEU A 1004 7.44 38.04 21.31
N PHE A 1005 7.71 37.23 22.33
CA PHE A 1005 8.40 37.65 23.55
C PHE A 1005 9.85 37.17 23.62
N THR A 1006 10.17 35.99 23.11
CA THR A 1006 11.53 35.42 23.22
C THR A 1006 12.51 35.98 22.16
N THR A 1007 12.06 36.22 20.94
CA THR A 1007 12.91 36.74 19.86
C THR A 1007 13.46 38.14 20.16
N PRO A 1008 12.69 39.10 20.70
CA PRO A 1008 13.21 40.43 21.01
C PRO A 1008 14.29 40.44 22.09
N VAL A 1009 14.29 39.48 23.02
CA VAL A 1009 15.26 39.35 24.09
C VAL A 1009 16.57 38.77 23.61
#